data_ba7fb6b4b1122792b381fc75ffae2c7d
#
_entry.id   ba7fb6b4b1122792b381fc75ffae2c7d
#
_cell.length_a   1.000
_cell.length_b   1.000
_cell.length_c   1.000
_cell.angle_alpha   90.00
_cell.angle_beta   90.00
_cell.angle_gamma   90.00
#
_symmetry.space_group_name_H-M   'P 1'
#
loop_
_entity.id
_entity.type
_entity.pdbx_description
1 polymer ?
#
loop_
_entity_poly.entity_id
_entity_poly.type
_entity_poly.pdbx_seq_one_letter_code
_entity_poly.pdbx_strand_id
1 'polypeptide(L)'
;MPKYSVKFLPSERKIFVDEGENLLQVAMEAGIHINASCGGSATCGKCRVKLVKGAVESPIHPKLSQWEYDQGNRLACLTTIKGDVEVEIPVESQVDKSVLRLKDDRAVHQYLLSPQDIFQLVKGWDVDPAVFKRCVQLDPPTLKDNVSDLTRLTNTLARQHGIEGVSPDFRGIMKLARVVREGDWKVTATLVLTKKGYKLINVEPGDTTNRNYSIVIDVGTTTIFGQLLDLNGCVVYACPDGQCDGASLFALAEASDYNSQISYGEDVITRIVYSQRPGGLKKLQEVVVSTINKIIQELLDMSQIDRSLISHLVIAGNTTMTHLLLGLDPKYIREEPYVPTAQFIPPIRAVHLGINIGGHVHIYIFPSVASYVGGDIVAGILGSGIFQRETLTLYIDIGTNGEIVLGNKDWLASASCSAGPAFEGAGIKFGMRATRGAIEEVSIHHRTFEPMIVTIGRSKPLGICGSGLIDAASELLETGMIDQNGKFGRDLPTDRVRKGPDGYEYVLARKEETLIQEDIVLTEIDIENLIRTKASMYAGCKILLDSVGLSFQDLGQVIIAGGFGRHLDLEKAVFIGLLPELDIGKFMFVGNGSLLGARLLSFSKDLLKETERIARMMTNLELSNHPTFMNEFMAAMFLPHTDFTAFPRVMERLHRMKEGKRSEREVEKQL
;
A
#
# COMPACT_ATOMS: atom_id res chain seq x y z
N MET A 1 34.32 24.09 7.81
CA MET A 1 34.87 22.73 7.78
C MET A 1 35.17 22.38 6.32
N PRO A 2 36.14 21.51 6.00
CA PRO A 2 36.36 21.10 4.62
C PRO A 2 35.12 20.39 4.09
N LYS A 3 34.72 20.72 2.85
CA LYS A 3 33.58 20.05 2.19
C LYS A 3 34.13 18.97 1.26
N TYR A 4 33.59 17.78 1.40
CA TYR A 4 33.95 16.62 0.59
C TYR A 4 32.84 16.29 -0.40
N SER A 5 33.23 15.74 -1.54
CA SER A 5 32.28 15.30 -2.55
C SER A 5 31.92 13.83 -2.39
N VAL A 6 30.63 13.51 -2.39
CA VAL A 6 30.15 12.13 -2.41
C VAL A 6 29.45 11.88 -3.73
N LYS A 7 29.96 10.90 -4.49
CA LYS A 7 29.39 10.46 -5.77
C LYS A 7 28.78 9.08 -5.61
N PHE A 8 27.55 8.92 -6.08
CA PHE A 8 26.79 7.67 -6.02
C PHE A 8 26.61 7.05 -7.40
N LEU A 9 27.02 5.79 -7.56
CA LEU A 9 26.82 4.98 -8.75
C LEU A 9 25.65 3.99 -8.56
N PRO A 10 24.90 3.66 -9.61
CA PRO A 10 25.04 4.08 -11.02
C PRO A 10 24.38 5.42 -11.35
N SER A 11 23.76 6.11 -10.38
CA SER A 11 22.96 7.33 -10.60
C SER A 11 23.79 8.54 -11.02
N GLU A 12 25.12 8.50 -10.91
CA GLU A 12 26.07 9.60 -11.17
C GLU A 12 25.81 10.87 -10.32
N ARG A 13 24.90 10.80 -9.32
CA ARG A 13 24.58 11.95 -8.46
C ARG A 13 25.76 12.29 -7.57
N LYS A 14 26.00 13.59 -7.42
CA LYS A 14 27.08 14.15 -6.61
C LYS A 14 26.53 15.19 -5.64
N ILE A 15 26.95 15.11 -4.38
CA ILE A 15 26.60 16.06 -3.31
C ILE A 15 27.87 16.48 -2.56
N PHE A 16 27.91 17.68 -2.00
CA PHE A 16 29.00 18.17 -1.17
C PHE A 16 28.55 18.25 0.29
N VAL A 17 29.33 17.65 1.17
CA VAL A 17 28.99 17.45 2.58
C VAL A 17 30.14 17.86 3.49
N ASP A 18 29.87 18.09 4.75
CA ASP A 18 30.89 18.36 5.76
C ASP A 18 31.52 17.03 6.23
N GLU A 19 32.76 17.12 6.77
CA GLU A 19 33.44 15.97 7.36
C GLU A 19 32.65 15.41 8.54
N GLY A 20 32.55 14.08 8.62
CA GLY A 20 31.88 13.40 9.72
C GLY A 20 30.41 13.10 9.47
N GLU A 21 29.84 13.48 8.32
CA GLU A 21 28.47 13.13 7.99
C GLU A 21 28.28 11.65 7.71
N ASN A 22 27.08 11.14 8.02
CA ASN A 22 26.74 9.74 7.84
C ASN A 22 26.33 9.45 6.39
N LEU A 23 26.93 8.43 5.76
CA LEU A 23 26.75 8.12 4.36
C LEU A 23 25.28 7.80 3.98
N LEU A 24 24.50 7.15 4.87
CA LEU A 24 23.08 6.89 4.64
C LEU A 24 22.29 8.19 4.59
N GLN A 25 22.56 9.12 5.49
CA GLN A 25 21.88 10.42 5.50
C GLN A 25 22.24 11.24 4.26
N VAL A 26 23.50 11.25 3.89
CA VAL A 26 23.99 11.92 2.68
C VAL A 26 23.36 11.34 1.41
N ALA A 27 23.18 10.03 1.33
CA ALA A 27 22.46 9.40 0.21
C ALA A 27 21.00 9.88 0.16
N MET A 28 20.34 9.95 1.31
CA MET A 28 18.96 10.44 1.39
C MET A 28 18.83 11.91 0.97
N GLU A 29 19.77 12.76 1.37
CA GLU A 29 19.82 14.17 0.96
C GLU A 29 20.08 14.34 -0.55
N ALA A 30 20.89 13.44 -1.13
CA ALA A 30 21.08 13.35 -2.57
C ALA A 30 19.84 12.78 -3.31
N GLY A 31 18.76 12.43 -2.60
CA GLY A 31 17.57 11.81 -3.18
C GLY A 31 17.82 10.39 -3.68
N ILE A 32 18.78 9.70 -3.06
CA ILE A 32 19.15 8.32 -3.36
C ILE A 32 18.62 7.43 -2.23
N HIS A 33 17.76 6.49 -2.59
CA HIS A 33 17.18 5.57 -1.63
C HIS A 33 18.05 4.32 -1.53
N ILE A 34 18.61 4.09 -0.34
CA ILE A 34 19.29 2.86 0.03
C ILE A 34 18.35 2.09 0.96
N ASN A 35 18.19 0.79 0.73
CA ASN A 35 17.35 -0.05 1.59
C ASN A 35 17.93 -0.08 3.01
N ALA A 36 17.25 0.56 3.96
CA ALA A 36 17.66 0.68 5.36
C ALA A 36 16.47 0.38 6.29
N SER A 37 15.98 -0.86 6.25
CA SER A 37 14.78 -1.34 6.95
C SER A 37 14.69 -0.93 8.43
N CYS A 38 15.84 -0.87 9.13
CA CYS A 38 15.90 -0.48 10.54
C CYS A 38 15.99 1.04 10.78
N GLY A 39 15.77 1.88 9.77
CA GLY A 39 15.90 3.34 9.90
C GLY A 39 17.28 3.83 10.32
N GLY A 40 18.34 3.07 10.02
CA GLY A 40 19.73 3.42 10.36
C GLY A 40 20.16 2.97 11.76
N SER A 41 19.41 2.11 12.46
CA SER A 41 19.79 1.58 13.79
C SER A 41 20.80 0.44 13.75
N ALA A 42 21.34 0.13 12.58
CA ALA A 42 22.35 -0.90 12.33
C ALA A 42 21.93 -2.36 12.60
N THR A 43 20.65 -2.67 12.74
CA THR A 43 20.18 -3.99 13.12
C THR A 43 19.87 -4.91 11.94
N CYS A 44 19.49 -4.36 10.76
CA CYS A 44 19.04 -5.17 9.61
C CYS A 44 20.15 -5.62 8.66
N GLY A 45 21.23 -4.84 8.51
CA GLY A 45 22.34 -5.14 7.60
C GLY A 45 22.03 -4.93 6.11
N LYS A 46 20.89 -4.32 5.74
CA LYS A 46 20.42 -4.18 4.35
C LYS A 46 20.96 -2.95 3.61
N CYS A 47 21.46 -1.93 4.32
CA CYS A 47 21.97 -0.69 3.73
C CYS A 47 23.41 -0.87 3.18
N ARG A 48 23.63 -1.93 2.42
CA ARG A 48 24.93 -2.26 1.86
C ARG A 48 25.28 -1.31 0.73
N VAL A 49 26.52 -0.84 0.75
CA VAL A 49 27.12 -0.04 -0.33
C VAL A 49 28.54 -0.54 -0.56
N LYS A 50 29.03 -0.40 -1.78
CA LYS A 50 30.42 -0.75 -2.12
C LYS A 50 31.23 0.52 -2.27
N LEU A 51 32.26 0.67 -1.45
CA LEU A 51 33.21 1.76 -1.56
C LEU A 51 34.09 1.51 -2.78
N VAL A 52 33.95 2.36 -3.81
CA VAL A 52 34.76 2.31 -5.02
C VAL A 52 36.07 3.09 -4.82
N LYS A 53 35.97 4.27 -4.20
CA LYS A 53 37.12 5.15 -3.95
C LYS A 53 36.81 6.10 -2.79
N GLY A 54 37.84 6.47 -2.05
CA GLY A 54 37.77 7.53 -1.06
C GLY A 54 38.03 7.09 0.38
N ALA A 55 37.90 8.03 1.31
CA ALA A 55 38.19 7.83 2.72
C ALA A 55 36.90 7.86 3.54
N VAL A 56 36.58 6.77 4.21
CA VAL A 56 35.47 6.62 5.13
C VAL A 56 35.91 5.95 6.43
N GLU A 57 35.19 6.21 7.49
CA GLU A 57 35.28 5.46 8.75
C GLU A 57 34.02 4.58 8.88
N SER A 58 34.22 3.27 8.97
CA SER A 58 33.12 2.31 9.04
C SER A 58 33.53 1.12 9.89
N PRO A 59 32.89 0.83 11.03
CA PRO A 59 33.19 -0.34 11.84
C PRO A 59 32.72 -1.62 11.13
N ILE A 60 33.40 -2.73 11.44
CA ILE A 60 32.96 -4.06 11.03
C ILE A 60 31.72 -4.40 11.86
N HIS A 61 30.72 -5.01 11.23
CA HIS A 61 29.45 -5.36 11.87
C HIS A 61 29.14 -6.84 11.64
N PRO A 62 28.51 -7.57 12.60
CA PRO A 62 28.20 -9.00 12.46
C PRO A 62 27.33 -9.38 11.24
N LYS A 63 26.62 -8.42 10.65
CA LYS A 63 25.83 -8.61 9.41
C LYS A 63 26.65 -8.40 8.13
N LEU A 64 27.96 -8.15 8.25
CA LEU A 64 28.89 -7.98 7.14
C LEU A 64 30.13 -8.83 7.45
N SER A 65 30.37 -9.86 6.65
CA SER A 65 31.53 -10.73 6.85
C SER A 65 32.83 -9.96 6.65
N GLN A 66 33.93 -10.45 7.24
CA GLN A 66 35.27 -9.84 7.06
C GLN A 66 35.65 -9.80 5.58
N TRP A 67 35.35 -10.87 4.84
CA TRP A 67 35.61 -10.94 3.41
C TRP A 67 34.87 -9.86 2.63
N GLU A 68 33.58 -9.67 2.88
CA GLU A 68 32.76 -8.60 2.24
C GLU A 68 33.33 -7.21 2.58
N TYR A 69 33.73 -7.01 3.84
CA TYR A 69 34.36 -5.75 4.27
C TYR A 69 35.65 -5.46 3.52
N ASP A 70 36.50 -6.49 3.30
CA ASP A 70 37.78 -6.39 2.58
C ASP A 70 37.54 -6.15 1.08
N GLN A 71 36.42 -6.60 0.51
CA GLN A 71 35.98 -6.30 -0.85
C GLN A 71 35.39 -4.88 -1.02
N GLY A 72 35.42 -4.06 0.01
CA GLY A 72 34.94 -2.68 -0.01
C GLY A 72 33.48 -2.50 0.38
N ASN A 73 32.76 -3.57 0.75
CA ASN A 73 31.37 -3.44 1.21
C ASN A 73 31.30 -2.74 2.57
N ARG A 74 30.33 -1.89 2.73
CA ARG A 74 30.06 -1.12 3.97
C ARG A 74 28.57 -1.10 4.25
N LEU A 75 28.21 -0.89 5.52
CA LEU A 75 26.84 -0.53 5.88
C LEU A 75 26.73 1.00 5.93
N ALA A 76 25.97 1.58 5.02
CA ALA A 76 25.86 3.03 4.88
C ALA A 76 25.47 3.73 6.18
N CYS A 77 24.59 3.10 7.01
CA CYS A 77 24.18 3.65 8.30
C CYS A 77 25.31 3.72 9.37
N LEU A 78 26.38 2.94 9.20
CA LEU A 78 27.55 2.93 10.09
C LEU A 78 28.77 3.62 9.47
N THR A 79 28.66 4.15 8.26
CA THR A 79 29.77 4.72 7.50
C THR A 79 29.77 6.24 7.62
N THR A 80 30.89 6.78 8.06
CA THR A 80 31.14 8.22 8.23
C THR A 80 32.12 8.72 7.16
N ILE A 81 31.81 9.85 6.54
CA ILE A 81 32.62 10.44 5.46
C ILE A 81 33.84 11.15 6.03
N LYS A 82 35.04 10.83 5.52
CA LYS A 82 36.31 11.40 5.93
C LYS A 82 37.11 12.04 4.78
N GLY A 83 36.56 12.04 3.58
CA GLY A 83 37.19 12.59 2.39
C GLY A 83 36.27 12.54 1.20
N ASP A 84 36.77 12.83 0.00
CA ASP A 84 36.03 12.59 -1.23
C ASP A 84 35.74 11.10 -1.41
N VAL A 85 34.47 10.76 -1.70
CA VAL A 85 34.01 9.38 -1.72
C VAL A 85 33.23 9.08 -3.01
N GLU A 86 33.49 7.93 -3.58
CA GLU A 86 32.67 7.33 -4.64
C GLU A 86 32.16 5.97 -4.18
N VAL A 87 30.85 5.81 -4.14
CA VAL A 87 30.18 4.57 -3.71
C VAL A 87 29.26 4.06 -4.78
N GLU A 88 29.28 2.76 -4.96
CA GLU A 88 28.32 2.01 -5.76
C GLU A 88 27.23 1.48 -4.83
N ILE A 89 25.97 1.64 -5.24
CA ILE A 89 24.83 1.05 -4.55
C ILE A 89 24.50 -0.26 -5.28
N PRO A 90 24.74 -1.42 -4.65
CA PRO A 90 24.41 -2.72 -5.23
C PRO A 90 22.92 -2.83 -5.56
N VAL A 91 22.57 -3.66 -6.55
CA VAL A 91 21.19 -3.81 -7.05
C VAL A 91 20.24 -4.23 -5.93
N GLU A 92 20.68 -5.09 -5.03
CA GLU A 92 19.91 -5.55 -3.86
C GLU A 92 19.64 -4.45 -2.82
N SER A 93 20.44 -3.38 -2.84
CA SER A 93 20.24 -2.20 -1.98
C SER A 93 19.52 -1.05 -2.67
N GLN A 94 19.26 -1.18 -3.99
CA GLN A 94 18.48 -0.19 -4.74
C GLN A 94 16.99 -0.43 -4.59
N VAL A 95 16.21 0.66 -4.66
CA VAL A 95 14.77 0.60 -4.76
C VAL A 95 14.39 0.68 -6.24
N ASP A 96 14.04 -0.46 -6.85
CA ASP A 96 13.68 -0.52 -8.27
C ASP A 96 12.28 0.07 -8.51
N LYS A 97 12.23 1.16 -9.28
CA LYS A 97 10.99 1.87 -9.63
C LYS A 97 10.34 1.35 -10.92
N SER A 98 11.01 0.48 -11.68
CA SER A 98 10.53 0.03 -12.99
C SER A 98 9.23 -0.76 -12.90
N VAL A 99 8.98 -1.36 -11.75
CA VAL A 99 7.84 -2.25 -11.49
C VAL A 99 6.53 -1.53 -11.27
N LEU A 100 6.60 -0.32 -10.72
CA LEU A 100 5.42 0.51 -10.55
C LEU A 100 4.76 0.87 -11.92
N ARG A 101 5.44 0.59 -13.03
CA ARG A 101 5.01 0.89 -14.41
C ARG A 101 4.67 -0.35 -15.23
N LEU A 102 4.86 -1.55 -14.70
CA LEU A 102 4.50 -2.76 -15.42
C LEU A 102 2.97 -2.86 -15.52
N LYS A 103 2.43 -2.64 -16.72
CA LYS A 103 1.08 -3.10 -17.04
C LYS A 103 1.09 -4.62 -16.95
N ASP A 104 0.21 -5.14 -16.12
CA ASP A 104 0.11 -6.58 -15.90
C ASP A 104 -0.70 -7.21 -17.05
N ASP A 105 0.00 -7.70 -18.09
CA ASP A 105 -0.59 -8.42 -19.22
C ASP A 105 -0.89 -9.91 -18.88
N ARG A 106 -0.80 -10.29 -17.59
CA ARG A 106 -1.00 -11.67 -17.15
C ARG A 106 -2.47 -12.01 -17.02
N ALA A 107 -2.77 -13.28 -17.25
CA ALA A 107 -4.11 -13.82 -17.03
C ALA A 107 -4.60 -13.48 -15.63
N VAL A 108 -5.65 -12.69 -15.57
CA VAL A 108 -6.33 -12.32 -14.32
C VAL A 108 -6.82 -13.59 -13.67
N HIS A 109 -6.46 -13.82 -12.41
CA HIS A 109 -7.02 -14.94 -11.64
C HIS A 109 -8.55 -14.89 -11.75
N GLN A 110 -9.16 -16.06 -11.98
CA GLN A 110 -10.62 -16.21 -12.17
C GLN A 110 -11.49 -15.63 -11.05
N TYR A 111 -10.87 -15.25 -9.91
CA TYR A 111 -11.51 -14.65 -8.74
C TYR A 111 -11.36 -13.12 -8.65
N LEU A 112 -10.61 -12.50 -9.57
CA LEU A 112 -10.53 -11.04 -9.65
C LEU A 112 -11.82 -10.53 -10.31
N LEU A 113 -12.49 -9.62 -9.61
CA LEU A 113 -13.60 -8.90 -10.22
C LEU A 113 -13.09 -8.03 -11.37
N SER A 114 -13.85 -7.98 -12.45
CA SER A 114 -13.59 -6.98 -13.47
C SER A 114 -13.71 -5.57 -12.86
N PRO A 115 -12.99 -4.58 -13.38
CA PRO A 115 -13.17 -3.20 -12.90
C PRO A 115 -14.62 -2.70 -12.96
N GLN A 116 -15.41 -3.20 -13.88
CA GLN A 116 -16.85 -2.89 -14.01
C GLN A 116 -17.64 -3.49 -12.84
N ASP A 117 -17.37 -4.75 -12.48
CA ASP A 117 -18.04 -5.42 -11.36
C ASP A 117 -17.67 -4.79 -10.02
N ILE A 118 -16.42 -4.32 -9.87
CA ILE A 118 -15.96 -3.63 -8.66
C ILE A 118 -16.80 -2.38 -8.37
N PHE A 119 -17.12 -1.57 -9.38
CA PHE A 119 -17.96 -0.38 -9.18
C PHE A 119 -19.41 -0.69 -8.87
N GLN A 120 -19.88 -1.89 -9.20
CA GLN A 120 -21.23 -2.38 -8.86
C GLN A 120 -21.33 -2.90 -7.42
N LEU A 121 -20.21 -3.02 -6.70
CA LEU A 121 -20.21 -3.46 -5.31
C LEU A 121 -20.97 -2.50 -4.39
N VAL A 122 -20.90 -1.20 -4.69
CA VAL A 122 -21.64 -0.15 -3.97
C VAL A 122 -22.86 0.26 -4.80
N LYS A 123 -24.04 0.19 -4.19
CA LYS A 123 -25.32 0.47 -4.85
C LYS A 123 -25.89 1.80 -4.39
N GLY A 124 -26.81 2.36 -5.20
CA GLY A 124 -27.61 3.52 -4.80
C GLY A 124 -26.82 4.83 -4.71
N TRP A 125 -25.75 4.99 -5.48
CA TRP A 125 -25.02 6.23 -5.63
C TRP A 125 -25.14 6.75 -7.07
N ASP A 126 -25.19 8.07 -7.18
CA ASP A 126 -25.21 8.76 -8.47
C ASP A 126 -23.92 9.56 -8.63
N VAL A 127 -23.57 9.84 -9.89
CA VAL A 127 -22.46 10.74 -10.21
C VAL A 127 -22.90 12.17 -9.92
N ASP A 128 -22.60 12.61 -8.70
CA ASP A 128 -22.86 13.96 -8.21
C ASP A 128 -21.72 14.37 -7.27
N PRO A 129 -20.59 14.81 -7.83
CA PRO A 129 -19.40 15.13 -7.08
C PRO A 129 -19.63 16.20 -6.01
N ALA A 130 -18.98 16.05 -4.84
CA ALA A 130 -19.00 17.08 -3.81
C ALA A 130 -18.37 18.41 -4.25
N VAL A 131 -17.46 18.35 -5.25
CA VAL A 131 -16.85 19.50 -5.90
C VAL A 131 -17.30 19.54 -7.37
N PHE A 132 -18.05 20.55 -7.73
CA PHE A 132 -18.66 20.66 -9.05
C PHE A 132 -18.58 22.07 -9.61
N LYS A 133 -18.76 22.19 -10.93
CA LYS A 133 -18.72 23.46 -11.64
C LYS A 133 -20.11 23.84 -12.16
N ARG A 134 -20.44 25.13 -12.12
CA ARG A 134 -21.66 25.72 -12.73
C ARG A 134 -21.28 26.92 -13.52
N CYS A 135 -21.64 26.97 -14.80
CA CYS A 135 -21.50 28.13 -15.65
C CYS A 135 -22.74 29.03 -15.53
N VAL A 136 -22.51 30.29 -15.37
CA VAL A 136 -23.58 31.31 -15.32
C VAL A 136 -23.27 32.47 -16.23
N GLN A 137 -24.30 33.04 -16.83
CA GLN A 137 -24.24 34.32 -17.54
C GLN A 137 -24.72 35.42 -16.59
N LEU A 138 -23.87 36.34 -16.25
CA LEU A 138 -24.17 37.48 -15.40
C LEU A 138 -24.67 38.65 -16.27
N ASP A 139 -25.60 39.39 -15.75
CA ASP A 139 -26.01 40.65 -16.39
C ASP A 139 -24.95 41.75 -16.13
N PRO A 140 -24.44 42.45 -17.11
CA PRO A 140 -23.49 43.56 -16.88
C PRO A 140 -24.07 44.64 -15.96
N PRO A 141 -23.25 45.26 -15.08
CA PRO A 141 -23.72 46.30 -14.19
C PRO A 141 -24.16 47.56 -14.99
N THR A 142 -25.16 48.24 -14.44
CA THR A 142 -25.64 49.51 -14.97
C THR A 142 -25.66 50.54 -13.86
N LEU A 143 -25.88 51.83 -14.21
CA LEU A 143 -26.04 52.89 -13.20
C LEU A 143 -27.24 52.66 -12.26
N LYS A 144 -28.22 51.83 -12.66
CA LYS A 144 -29.39 51.48 -11.87
C LYS A 144 -29.23 50.13 -11.13
N ASP A 145 -28.24 49.33 -11.55
CA ASP A 145 -27.90 48.01 -10.95
C ASP A 145 -26.39 47.95 -10.74
N ASN A 146 -25.93 48.41 -9.59
CA ASN A 146 -24.54 48.50 -9.20
C ASN A 146 -24.16 47.58 -8.05
N VAL A 147 -24.86 46.46 -7.90
CA VAL A 147 -24.50 45.44 -6.90
C VAL A 147 -23.11 44.86 -7.18
N SER A 148 -22.44 44.40 -6.13
CA SER A 148 -21.07 43.82 -6.25
C SER A 148 -21.04 42.62 -7.18
N ASP A 149 -19.89 42.36 -7.81
CA ASP A 149 -19.68 41.17 -8.66
C ASP A 149 -20.00 39.88 -7.91
N LEU A 150 -19.65 39.81 -6.61
CA LEU A 150 -19.95 38.63 -5.77
C LEU A 150 -21.45 38.46 -5.56
N THR A 151 -22.16 39.50 -5.18
CA THR A 151 -23.62 39.49 -5.00
C THR A 151 -24.31 39.08 -6.30
N ARG A 152 -23.87 39.66 -7.44
CA ARG A 152 -24.35 39.33 -8.78
C ARG A 152 -24.15 37.84 -9.08
N LEU A 153 -22.96 37.29 -8.83
CA LEU A 153 -22.68 35.86 -9.02
C LEU A 153 -23.55 34.96 -8.15
N THR A 154 -23.63 35.27 -6.85
CA THR A 154 -24.43 34.43 -5.92
C THR A 154 -25.93 34.46 -6.21
N ASN A 155 -26.48 35.66 -6.56
CA ASN A 155 -27.87 35.79 -6.96
C ASN A 155 -28.16 35.01 -8.26
N THR A 156 -27.22 35.05 -9.22
CA THR A 156 -27.38 34.30 -10.47
C THR A 156 -27.29 32.81 -10.26
N LEU A 157 -26.39 32.32 -9.40
CA LEU A 157 -26.35 30.91 -9.00
C LEU A 157 -27.66 30.44 -8.35
N ALA A 158 -28.23 31.27 -7.47
CA ALA A 158 -29.53 30.97 -6.86
C ALA A 158 -30.66 30.92 -7.91
N ARG A 159 -30.70 31.91 -8.79
CA ARG A 159 -31.75 32.01 -9.82
C ARG A 159 -31.66 30.92 -10.89
N GLN A 160 -30.47 30.61 -11.41
CA GLN A 160 -30.30 29.71 -12.55
C GLN A 160 -30.13 28.22 -12.10
N HIS A 161 -29.59 27.99 -10.93
CA HIS A 161 -29.24 26.63 -10.47
C HIS A 161 -29.87 26.24 -9.12
N GLY A 162 -30.63 27.12 -8.46
CA GLY A 162 -31.20 26.88 -7.13
C GLY A 162 -30.14 26.75 -6.02
N ILE A 163 -28.94 27.31 -6.24
CA ILE A 163 -27.82 27.21 -5.29
C ILE A 163 -27.80 28.46 -4.42
N GLU A 164 -28.37 28.35 -3.23
CA GLU A 164 -28.50 29.44 -2.26
C GLU A 164 -27.45 29.35 -1.15
N GLY A 165 -27.24 30.46 -0.42
CA GLY A 165 -26.37 30.49 0.76
C GLY A 165 -24.89 30.21 0.47
N VAL A 166 -24.42 30.55 -0.71
CA VAL A 166 -23.02 30.35 -1.13
C VAL A 166 -22.07 31.21 -0.30
N SER A 167 -21.23 30.61 0.48
CA SER A 167 -20.13 31.29 1.19
C SER A 167 -18.89 31.35 0.31
N PRO A 168 -18.31 32.54 0.05
CA PRO A 168 -17.12 32.64 -0.80
C PRO A 168 -15.84 32.31 -0.03
N ASP A 169 -14.91 31.64 -0.71
CA ASP A 169 -13.53 31.60 -0.29
C ASP A 169 -12.80 32.90 -0.70
N PHE A 170 -11.93 33.42 0.15
CA PHE A 170 -11.24 34.68 -0.10
C PHE A 170 -10.46 34.67 -1.43
N ARG A 171 -9.82 33.59 -1.80
CA ARG A 171 -9.10 33.44 -3.08
C ARG A 171 -10.02 33.53 -4.29
N GLY A 172 -11.23 32.97 -4.18
CA GLY A 172 -12.25 33.14 -5.23
C GLY A 172 -12.63 34.60 -5.44
N ILE A 173 -12.76 35.35 -4.34
CA ILE A 173 -13.07 36.79 -4.39
C ILE A 173 -11.93 37.59 -5.04
N MET A 174 -10.67 37.30 -4.66
CA MET A 174 -9.50 38.08 -5.14
C MET A 174 -9.41 38.21 -6.65
N LYS A 175 -9.83 37.19 -7.40
CA LYS A 175 -9.77 37.19 -8.87
C LYS A 175 -11.10 37.50 -9.56
N LEU A 176 -12.21 37.54 -8.80
CA LEU A 176 -13.56 37.60 -9.34
C LEU A 176 -13.77 38.75 -10.31
N ALA A 177 -13.40 39.94 -9.92
CA ALA A 177 -13.61 41.15 -10.76
C ALA A 177 -12.90 41.05 -12.13
N ARG A 178 -11.69 40.49 -12.16
CA ARG A 178 -10.95 40.26 -13.39
C ARG A 178 -11.62 39.16 -14.22
N VAL A 179 -11.90 38.02 -13.61
CA VAL A 179 -12.45 36.86 -14.28
C VAL A 179 -13.81 37.13 -14.93
N VAL A 180 -14.69 37.88 -14.24
CA VAL A 180 -16.00 38.27 -14.79
C VAL A 180 -15.86 39.07 -16.07
N ARG A 181 -14.90 40.00 -16.11
CA ARG A 181 -14.68 40.88 -17.28
C ARG A 181 -13.93 40.18 -18.41
N GLU A 182 -12.95 39.33 -18.08
CA GLU A 182 -12.26 38.47 -19.07
C GLU A 182 -13.24 37.49 -19.74
N GLY A 183 -14.24 37.01 -19.02
CA GLY A 183 -15.27 36.10 -19.53
C GLY A 183 -16.45 36.78 -20.21
N ASP A 184 -16.41 38.09 -20.40
CA ASP A 184 -17.56 38.86 -20.91
C ASP A 184 -18.86 38.51 -20.16
N TRP A 185 -18.78 38.59 -18.83
CA TRP A 185 -19.86 38.28 -17.88
C TRP A 185 -20.32 36.82 -17.88
N LYS A 186 -19.72 35.93 -18.68
CA LYS A 186 -19.88 34.48 -18.61
C LYS A 186 -18.78 33.89 -17.75
N VAL A 187 -19.15 33.20 -16.65
CA VAL A 187 -18.17 32.67 -15.71
C VAL A 187 -18.57 31.29 -15.25
N THR A 188 -17.59 30.46 -14.96
CA THR A 188 -17.75 29.19 -14.30
C THR A 188 -17.34 29.30 -12.83
N ALA A 189 -18.29 29.01 -11.94
CA ALA A 189 -18.07 28.91 -10.51
C ALA A 189 -17.77 27.45 -10.10
N THR A 190 -16.65 27.23 -9.41
CA THR A 190 -16.36 25.94 -8.77
C THR A 190 -16.84 25.99 -7.33
N LEU A 191 -17.73 25.07 -6.99
CA LEU A 191 -18.42 24.99 -5.72
C LEU A 191 -18.07 23.69 -5.01
N VAL A 192 -17.95 23.72 -3.69
CA VAL A 192 -17.83 22.52 -2.85
C VAL A 192 -18.97 22.46 -1.86
N LEU A 193 -19.59 21.28 -1.74
CA LEU A 193 -20.57 21.03 -0.71
C LEU A 193 -19.88 20.87 0.65
N THR A 194 -20.36 21.59 1.64
CA THR A 194 -19.88 21.53 3.03
C THR A 194 -21.06 21.25 3.96
N LYS A 195 -20.79 20.90 5.23
CA LYS A 195 -21.84 20.74 6.27
C LYS A 195 -22.70 22.02 6.48
N LYS A 196 -22.20 23.18 6.04
CA LYS A 196 -22.90 24.49 6.20
C LYS A 196 -23.49 25.03 4.91
N GLY A 197 -23.58 24.21 3.84
CA GLY A 197 -24.02 24.63 2.52
C GLY A 197 -22.87 24.70 1.51
N TYR A 198 -23.04 25.48 0.47
CA TYR A 198 -22.07 25.57 -0.63
C TYR A 198 -21.00 26.61 -0.36
N LYS A 199 -19.75 26.29 -0.75
CA LYS A 199 -18.63 27.22 -0.69
C LYS A 199 -18.08 27.46 -2.09
N LEU A 200 -17.97 28.70 -2.51
CA LEU A 200 -17.32 29.11 -3.76
C LEU A 200 -15.81 29.08 -3.55
N ILE A 201 -15.12 28.13 -4.19
CA ILE A 201 -13.67 27.93 -4.03
C ILE A 201 -12.87 28.48 -5.21
N ASN A 202 -13.45 28.56 -6.41
CA ASN A 202 -12.80 29.04 -7.62
C ASN A 202 -13.78 29.72 -8.57
N VAL A 203 -13.28 30.61 -9.43
CA VAL A 203 -14.00 31.20 -10.56
C VAL A 203 -13.08 31.20 -11.78
N GLU A 204 -13.67 30.94 -12.95
CA GLU A 204 -12.96 30.86 -14.23
C GLU A 204 -13.74 31.60 -15.30
N PRO A 205 -13.06 32.26 -16.29
CA PRO A 205 -13.75 32.95 -17.35
C PRO A 205 -14.37 31.96 -18.34
N GLY A 206 -15.56 32.31 -18.85
CA GLY A 206 -16.28 31.50 -19.82
C GLY A 206 -16.87 30.21 -19.23
N ASP A 207 -17.11 29.24 -20.09
CA ASP A 207 -17.63 27.92 -19.73
C ASP A 207 -16.50 26.88 -19.65
N THR A 208 -16.18 26.45 -18.44
CA THR A 208 -15.18 25.42 -18.14
C THR A 208 -15.81 24.24 -17.39
N THR A 209 -17.13 24.08 -17.46
CA THR A 209 -17.85 23.02 -16.75
C THR A 209 -17.39 21.61 -17.15
N ASN A 210 -16.93 21.45 -18.39
CA ASN A 210 -16.39 20.19 -18.92
C ASN A 210 -14.93 19.91 -18.48
N ARG A 211 -14.34 20.72 -17.62
CA ARG A 211 -12.95 20.56 -17.12
C ARG A 211 -12.95 20.50 -15.60
N ASN A 212 -13.43 19.41 -15.03
CA ASN A 212 -13.52 19.23 -13.58
C ASN A 212 -12.82 17.92 -13.18
N TYR A 213 -11.62 18.04 -12.59
CA TYR A 213 -10.77 16.90 -12.30
C TYR A 213 -10.52 16.74 -10.80
N SER A 214 -10.40 15.49 -10.36
CA SER A 214 -10.01 15.12 -9.01
C SER A 214 -8.75 14.28 -9.03
N ILE A 215 -7.92 14.40 -8.02
CA ILE A 215 -6.83 13.47 -7.75
C ILE A 215 -7.19 12.68 -6.49
N VAL A 216 -6.97 11.39 -6.53
CA VAL A 216 -7.09 10.50 -5.36
C VAL A 216 -5.72 9.93 -5.03
N ILE A 217 -5.39 9.90 -3.75
CA ILE A 217 -4.10 9.42 -3.24
C ILE A 217 -4.33 8.41 -2.12
N ASP A 218 -3.71 7.25 -2.25
CA ASP A 218 -3.58 6.27 -1.18
C ASP A 218 -2.16 6.38 -0.59
N VAL A 219 -2.06 6.80 0.67
CA VAL A 219 -0.78 7.02 1.36
C VAL A 219 -0.45 5.78 2.19
N GLY A 220 0.09 4.77 1.51
CA GLY A 220 0.56 3.56 2.18
C GLY A 220 1.89 3.75 2.93
N THR A 221 2.18 2.84 3.84
CA THR A 221 3.45 2.82 4.58
C THR A 221 4.64 2.65 3.62
N THR A 222 4.50 1.77 2.65
CA THR A 222 5.55 1.39 1.69
C THR A 222 5.44 2.13 0.38
N THR A 223 4.25 2.24 -0.19
CA THR A 223 3.98 2.79 -1.52
C THR A 223 2.86 3.81 -1.44
N ILE A 224 2.98 4.87 -2.22
CA ILE A 224 1.92 5.86 -2.42
C ILE A 224 1.40 5.69 -3.84
N PHE A 225 0.09 5.53 -3.98
CA PHE A 225 -0.61 5.43 -5.26
C PHE A 225 -1.45 6.68 -5.51
N GLY A 226 -1.48 7.13 -6.75
CA GLY A 226 -2.31 8.26 -7.17
C GLY A 226 -3.02 8.00 -8.49
N GLN A 227 -4.23 8.51 -8.61
CA GLN A 227 -5.00 8.51 -9.85
C GLN A 227 -5.60 9.87 -10.12
N LEU A 228 -5.63 10.26 -11.38
CA LEU A 228 -6.31 11.44 -11.88
C LEU A 228 -7.64 11.05 -12.50
N LEU A 229 -8.72 11.68 -12.06
CA LEU A 229 -10.10 11.36 -12.45
C LEU A 229 -10.73 12.55 -13.18
N ASP A 230 -11.51 12.28 -14.23
CA ASP A 230 -12.42 13.25 -14.81
C ASP A 230 -13.80 13.13 -14.15
N LEU A 231 -14.19 14.11 -13.37
CA LEU A 231 -15.47 14.11 -12.67
C LEU A 231 -16.68 14.31 -13.60
N ASN A 232 -16.46 14.70 -14.85
CA ASN A 232 -17.49 14.79 -15.89
C ASN A 232 -17.54 13.54 -16.77
N GLY A 233 -16.44 12.79 -16.86
CA GLY A 233 -16.24 11.64 -17.76
C GLY A 233 -16.99 10.37 -17.36
N CYS A 234 -17.81 10.42 -16.32
CA CYS A 234 -18.65 9.31 -15.89
C CYS A 234 -19.88 9.06 -16.79
N VAL A 235 -19.96 9.69 -17.92
CA VAL A 235 -20.94 9.34 -18.95
C VAL A 235 -20.40 8.11 -19.66
N VAL A 236 -21.06 7.00 -19.43
CA VAL A 236 -21.03 5.76 -20.20
C VAL A 236 -20.60 6.00 -21.65
N TYR A 237 -19.31 6.09 -21.91
CA TYR A 237 -18.83 5.78 -23.24
C TYR A 237 -18.89 4.26 -23.32
N ALA A 238 -20.05 3.77 -23.78
CA ALA A 238 -20.11 2.47 -24.40
C ALA A 238 -19.01 2.48 -25.46
N CYS A 239 -17.88 1.84 -25.19
CA CYS A 239 -16.89 1.63 -26.22
C CYS A 239 -17.57 0.83 -27.33
N PRO A 240 -17.56 1.31 -28.60
CA PRO A 240 -18.22 0.62 -29.70
C PRO A 240 -17.72 -0.81 -29.89
N ASP A 241 -16.57 -1.15 -29.38
CA ASP A 241 -15.82 -2.37 -29.66
C ASP A 241 -15.78 -3.37 -28.48
N GLY A 242 -16.44 -3.09 -27.34
CA GLY A 242 -16.50 -4.01 -26.19
C GLY A 242 -15.15 -4.30 -25.49
N GLN A 243 -14.07 -3.58 -25.81
CA GLN A 243 -12.72 -3.77 -25.28
C GLN A 243 -12.28 -2.69 -24.31
N CYS A 244 -13.19 -1.95 -23.70
CA CYS A 244 -12.82 -1.01 -22.66
C CYS A 244 -12.42 -1.77 -21.39
N ASP A 245 -11.15 -1.71 -21.08
CA ASP A 245 -10.65 -2.04 -19.76
C ASP A 245 -11.35 -1.10 -18.76
N GLY A 246 -12.26 -1.64 -17.92
CA GLY A 246 -13.10 -0.85 -17.02
C GLY A 246 -12.30 0.00 -16.01
N ALA A 247 -11.00 -0.28 -15.82
CA ALA A 247 -10.10 0.56 -15.05
C ALA A 247 -9.86 1.92 -15.71
N SER A 248 -9.97 2.03 -17.03
CA SER A 248 -9.76 3.27 -17.78
C SER A 248 -10.98 4.19 -17.81
N LEU A 249 -12.19 3.70 -17.50
CA LEU A 249 -13.43 4.46 -17.55
C LEU A 249 -13.45 5.69 -16.61
N PHE A 250 -12.66 5.68 -15.54
CA PHE A 250 -12.71 6.71 -14.51
C PHE A 250 -11.36 7.35 -14.20
N ALA A 251 -10.24 6.72 -14.55
CA ALA A 251 -8.91 7.25 -14.33
C ALA A 251 -8.24 7.62 -15.65
N LEU A 252 -7.89 8.89 -15.80
CA LEU A 252 -7.16 9.42 -16.96
C LEU A 252 -5.68 9.07 -16.90
N ALA A 253 -5.12 8.96 -15.70
CA ALA A 253 -3.74 8.60 -15.45
C ALA A 253 -3.60 7.96 -14.08
N GLU A 254 -2.61 7.07 -13.94
CA GLU A 254 -2.21 6.42 -12.70
C GLU A 254 -0.71 6.57 -12.51
N ALA A 255 -0.29 6.88 -11.29
CA ALA A 255 1.11 6.97 -10.92
C ALA A 255 1.33 6.45 -9.51
N SER A 256 2.51 5.91 -9.25
CA SER A 256 2.88 5.47 -7.91
C SER A 256 4.37 5.64 -7.69
N ASP A 257 4.75 5.84 -6.44
CA ASP A 257 6.16 5.86 -6.02
C ASP A 257 6.28 5.28 -4.61
N TYR A 258 7.50 4.87 -4.25
CA TYR A 258 7.77 4.49 -2.88
C TYR A 258 7.61 5.67 -1.93
N ASN A 259 7.00 5.42 -0.79
CA ASN A 259 6.92 6.43 0.27
C ASN A 259 8.32 6.74 0.78
N SER A 260 8.84 7.93 0.49
CA SER A 260 10.20 8.33 0.85
C SER A 260 10.48 8.32 2.36
N GLN A 261 9.43 8.20 3.20
CA GLN A 261 9.58 8.00 4.64
C GLN A 261 10.23 6.65 4.99
N ILE A 262 10.26 5.70 4.05
CA ILE A 262 10.88 4.37 4.24
C ILE A 262 12.35 4.47 4.64
N SER A 263 13.05 5.52 4.19
CA SER A 263 14.43 5.80 4.57
C SER A 263 14.61 6.17 6.06
N TYR A 264 13.53 6.53 6.74
CA TYR A 264 13.50 6.93 8.15
C TYR A 264 12.87 5.87 9.06
N GLY A 265 12.30 4.83 8.47
CA GLY A 265 11.69 3.68 9.13
C GLY A 265 10.84 2.87 8.16
N GLU A 266 11.03 1.55 8.14
CA GLU A 266 10.33 0.65 7.23
C GLU A 266 8.85 0.49 7.63
N ASP A 267 8.56 0.51 8.94
CA ASP A 267 7.24 0.36 9.52
C ASP A 267 6.74 1.63 10.25
N VAL A 268 5.47 1.61 10.64
CA VAL A 268 4.82 2.73 11.32
C VAL A 268 5.44 3.06 12.67
N ILE A 269 5.84 2.05 13.46
CA ILE A 269 6.41 2.23 14.80
C ILE A 269 7.76 2.92 14.71
N THR A 270 8.63 2.46 13.81
CA THR A 270 9.95 3.05 13.59
C THR A 270 9.83 4.52 13.16
N ARG A 271 8.86 4.86 12.32
CA ARG A 271 8.59 6.27 11.93
C ARG A 271 8.07 7.10 13.08
N ILE A 272 7.19 6.56 13.94
CA ILE A 272 6.75 7.24 15.16
C ILE A 272 7.95 7.53 16.07
N VAL A 273 8.84 6.56 16.26
CA VAL A 273 10.08 6.76 17.04
C VAL A 273 10.96 7.85 16.42
N TYR A 274 11.15 7.83 15.09
CA TYR A 274 11.91 8.84 14.38
C TYR A 274 11.28 10.24 14.51
N SER A 275 9.96 10.35 14.46
CA SER A 275 9.26 11.64 14.61
C SER A 275 9.53 12.35 15.92
N GLN A 276 9.91 11.62 16.97
CA GLN A 276 10.23 12.18 18.30
C GLN A 276 11.63 12.80 18.38
N ARG A 277 12.48 12.62 17.35
CA ARG A 277 13.78 13.28 17.27
C ARG A 277 13.60 14.78 16.96
N PRO A 278 14.54 15.66 17.36
CA PRO A 278 14.48 17.07 16.98
C PRO A 278 14.34 17.24 15.46
N GLY A 279 13.24 17.90 15.04
CA GLY A 279 12.92 18.09 13.62
C GLY A 279 12.39 16.84 12.88
N GLY A 280 12.32 15.67 13.52
CA GLY A 280 11.96 14.40 12.89
C GLY A 280 10.55 14.40 12.30
N LEU A 281 9.55 14.90 13.02
CA LEU A 281 8.18 15.00 12.53
C LEU A 281 8.08 15.87 11.26
N LYS A 282 8.72 17.04 11.30
CA LYS A 282 8.76 17.96 10.15
C LYS A 282 9.44 17.30 8.95
N LYS A 283 10.55 16.59 9.16
CA LYS A 283 11.26 15.88 8.09
C LYS A 283 10.39 14.79 7.46
N LEU A 284 9.69 13.98 8.27
CA LEU A 284 8.76 12.96 7.76
C LEU A 284 7.62 13.58 6.95
N GLN A 285 7.08 14.72 7.40
CA GLN A 285 6.07 15.47 6.64
C GLN A 285 6.62 15.95 5.29
N GLU A 286 7.78 16.58 5.28
CA GLU A 286 8.39 17.12 4.06
C GLU A 286 8.63 16.03 3.00
N VAL A 287 9.11 14.85 3.41
CA VAL A 287 9.41 13.78 2.44
C VAL A 287 8.15 13.10 1.90
N VAL A 288 7.09 12.91 2.69
CA VAL A 288 5.83 12.36 2.17
C VAL A 288 5.14 13.34 1.24
N VAL A 289 5.15 14.64 1.56
CA VAL A 289 4.61 15.70 0.70
C VAL A 289 5.40 15.79 -0.61
N SER A 290 6.74 15.65 -0.55
CA SER A 290 7.58 15.60 -1.75
C SER A 290 7.22 14.41 -2.65
N THR A 291 6.96 13.23 -2.09
CA THR A 291 6.53 12.06 -2.85
C THR A 291 5.16 12.29 -3.50
N ILE A 292 4.20 12.84 -2.74
CA ILE A 292 2.87 13.19 -3.27
C ILE A 292 2.99 14.21 -4.41
N ASN A 293 3.79 15.26 -4.24
CA ASN A 293 4.01 16.26 -5.29
C ASN A 293 4.61 15.67 -6.57
N LYS A 294 5.51 14.70 -6.43
CA LYS A 294 6.08 13.99 -7.56
C LYS A 294 5.02 13.17 -8.31
N ILE A 295 4.20 12.41 -7.58
CA ILE A 295 3.09 11.65 -8.15
C ILE A 295 2.10 12.57 -8.86
N ILE A 296 1.70 13.69 -8.24
CA ILE A 296 0.83 14.68 -8.86
C ILE A 296 1.44 15.22 -10.17
N GLN A 297 2.73 15.55 -10.18
CA GLN A 297 3.38 16.02 -11.40
C GLN A 297 3.37 14.94 -12.49
N GLU A 298 3.66 13.69 -12.14
CA GLU A 298 3.65 12.58 -13.09
C GLU A 298 2.25 12.34 -13.69
N LEU A 299 1.19 12.41 -12.87
CA LEU A 299 -0.21 12.34 -13.33
C LEU A 299 -0.56 13.45 -14.31
N LEU A 300 -0.14 14.69 -14.02
CA LEU A 300 -0.39 15.85 -14.88
C LEU A 300 0.39 15.77 -16.19
N ASP A 301 1.65 15.31 -16.14
CA ASP A 301 2.49 15.13 -17.32
C ASP A 301 1.95 14.03 -18.25
N MET A 302 1.45 12.93 -17.69
CA MET A 302 0.85 11.84 -18.48
C MET A 302 -0.46 12.23 -19.13
N SER A 303 -1.29 13.01 -18.44
CA SER A 303 -2.62 13.42 -18.91
C SER A 303 -2.62 14.72 -19.71
N GLN A 304 -1.54 15.50 -19.67
CA GLN A 304 -1.44 16.84 -20.25
C GLN A 304 -2.52 17.81 -19.72
N ILE A 305 -2.98 17.59 -18.47
CA ILE A 305 -3.96 18.46 -17.81
C ILE A 305 -3.26 19.54 -17.01
N ASP A 306 -3.72 20.79 -17.17
CA ASP A 306 -3.20 21.90 -16.39
C ASP A 306 -3.57 21.77 -14.92
N ARG A 307 -2.61 22.00 -14.05
CA ARG A 307 -2.72 21.93 -12.59
C ARG A 307 -3.87 22.79 -12.02
N SER A 308 -4.17 23.92 -12.64
CA SER A 308 -5.22 24.84 -12.21
C SER A 308 -6.63 24.29 -12.41
N LEU A 309 -6.79 23.25 -13.25
CA LEU A 309 -8.07 22.59 -13.52
C LEU A 309 -8.44 21.52 -12.49
N ILE A 310 -7.50 21.15 -11.64
CA ILE A 310 -7.78 20.21 -10.53
C ILE A 310 -8.63 20.95 -9.49
N SER A 311 -9.77 20.38 -9.16
CA SER A 311 -10.75 20.97 -8.24
C SER A 311 -10.80 20.29 -6.88
N HIS A 312 -10.41 19.01 -6.81
CA HIS A 312 -10.55 18.15 -5.62
C HIS A 312 -9.33 17.27 -5.42
N LEU A 313 -9.00 17.00 -4.16
CA LEU A 313 -7.99 16.04 -3.75
C LEU A 313 -8.55 15.18 -2.62
N VAL A 314 -8.58 13.86 -2.81
CA VAL A 314 -9.02 12.90 -1.81
C VAL A 314 -7.81 12.07 -1.36
N ILE A 315 -7.61 11.96 -0.07
CA ILE A 315 -6.51 11.19 0.51
C ILE A 315 -7.04 10.13 1.47
N ALA A 316 -6.64 8.90 1.25
CA ALA A 316 -6.78 7.80 2.19
C ALA A 316 -5.39 7.36 2.67
N GLY A 317 -5.32 6.74 3.83
CA GLY A 317 -4.09 6.21 4.40
C GLY A 317 -4.29 5.80 5.85
N ASN A 318 -3.37 4.97 6.37
CA ASN A 318 -3.45 4.56 7.76
C ASN A 318 -3.31 5.73 8.74
N THR A 319 -3.71 5.53 9.97
CA THR A 319 -3.75 6.61 10.98
C THR A 319 -2.39 7.28 11.16
N THR A 320 -1.30 6.52 11.20
CA THR A 320 0.05 7.07 11.36
C THR A 320 0.46 7.89 10.14
N MET A 321 0.25 7.38 8.92
CA MET A 321 0.60 8.11 7.70
C MET A 321 -0.19 9.41 7.58
N THR A 322 -1.45 9.40 7.97
CA THR A 322 -2.30 10.60 8.04
C THR A 322 -1.73 11.63 9.02
N HIS A 323 -1.31 11.20 10.23
CA HIS A 323 -0.70 12.10 11.21
C HIS A 323 0.63 12.69 10.71
N LEU A 324 1.49 11.87 10.12
CA LEU A 324 2.77 12.33 9.56
C LEU A 324 2.57 13.30 8.39
N LEU A 325 1.59 13.07 7.52
CA LEU A 325 1.24 13.99 6.42
C LEU A 325 0.76 15.34 6.96
N LEU A 326 -0.03 15.32 8.03
CA LEU A 326 -0.60 16.53 8.63
C LEU A 326 0.36 17.23 9.58
N GLY A 327 1.50 16.63 9.91
CA GLY A 327 2.43 17.15 10.94
C GLY A 327 1.84 17.09 12.36
N LEU A 328 0.90 16.17 12.60
CA LEU A 328 0.35 15.88 13.93
C LEU A 328 1.27 14.90 14.65
N ASP A 329 1.45 15.12 15.98
CA ASP A 329 2.28 14.23 16.79
C ASP A 329 1.69 12.80 16.83
N PRO A 330 2.39 11.78 16.30
CA PRO A 330 1.91 10.41 16.29
C PRO A 330 2.30 9.61 17.55
N LYS A 331 2.96 10.21 18.53
CA LYS A 331 3.54 9.53 19.70
C LYS A 331 2.56 8.58 20.36
N TYR A 332 1.37 9.08 20.67
CA TYR A 332 0.36 8.35 21.42
C TYR A 332 -0.41 7.31 20.61
N ILE A 333 -0.16 7.20 19.31
CA ILE A 333 -0.68 6.09 18.48
C ILE A 333 -0.07 4.75 18.93
N ARG A 334 1.21 4.75 19.39
CA ARG A 334 1.94 3.55 19.81
C ARG A 334 2.01 3.36 21.33
N GLU A 335 1.63 4.36 22.10
CA GLU A 335 1.67 4.30 23.57
C GLU A 335 0.27 4.03 24.12
N GLU A 336 0.14 3.04 25.02
CA GLU A 336 -1.13 2.71 25.66
C GLU A 336 -1.71 3.95 26.39
N PRO A 337 -2.98 4.27 26.19
CA PRO A 337 -4.08 3.50 25.63
C PRO A 337 -4.29 3.67 24.09
N TYR A 338 -3.26 3.96 23.32
CA TYR A 338 -3.29 4.02 21.85
C TYR A 338 -4.30 5.02 21.27
N VAL A 339 -4.16 6.29 21.60
CA VAL A 339 -5.10 7.36 21.21
C VAL A 339 -4.49 8.28 20.17
N PRO A 340 -5.02 8.34 18.93
CA PRO A 340 -4.57 9.29 17.92
C PRO A 340 -5.01 10.71 18.26
N THR A 341 -4.28 11.72 17.75
CA THR A 341 -4.62 13.14 17.94
C THR A 341 -5.99 13.48 17.37
N ALA A 342 -6.34 12.93 16.21
CA ALA A 342 -7.64 13.14 15.58
C ALA A 342 -7.98 11.96 14.67
N GLN A 343 -9.26 11.63 14.63
CA GLN A 343 -9.83 10.60 13.73
C GLN A 343 -10.57 11.25 12.55
N PHE A 344 -11.20 12.38 12.77
CA PHE A 344 -11.96 13.13 11.77
C PHE A 344 -11.25 14.44 11.49
N ILE A 345 -10.74 14.59 10.28
CA ILE A 345 -9.98 15.76 9.86
C ILE A 345 -10.90 16.70 9.10
N PRO A 346 -10.99 17.99 9.45
CA PRO A 346 -11.76 18.94 8.66
C PRO A 346 -11.09 19.16 7.29
N PRO A 347 -11.85 19.54 6.24
CA PRO A 347 -11.26 19.88 4.95
C PRO A 347 -10.20 20.97 5.08
N ILE A 348 -9.00 20.71 4.57
CA ILE A 348 -7.86 21.62 4.57
C ILE A 348 -7.50 21.99 3.14
N ARG A 349 -6.91 23.17 2.94
CA ARG A 349 -6.35 23.50 1.64
C ARG A 349 -5.03 22.78 1.40
N ALA A 350 -4.86 22.23 0.21
CA ALA A 350 -3.66 21.50 -0.20
C ALA A 350 -2.37 22.32 0.01
N VAL A 351 -2.43 23.61 -0.26
CA VAL A 351 -1.28 24.54 -0.10
C VAL A 351 -0.80 24.67 1.35
N HIS A 352 -1.65 24.43 2.35
CA HIS A 352 -1.23 24.49 3.77
C HIS A 352 -0.33 23.31 4.15
N LEU A 353 -0.40 22.22 3.40
CA LEU A 353 0.49 21.07 3.57
C LEU A 353 1.71 21.10 2.63
N GLY A 354 1.85 22.15 1.81
CA GLY A 354 2.92 22.21 0.81
C GLY A 354 2.66 21.33 -0.41
N ILE A 355 1.42 20.86 -0.61
CA ILE A 355 1.04 20.11 -1.80
C ILE A 355 0.87 21.10 -2.96
N ASN A 356 1.68 20.86 -4.02
CA ASN A 356 1.78 21.76 -5.18
C ASN A 356 0.67 21.49 -6.19
N ILE A 357 -0.51 22.00 -5.88
CA ILE A 357 -1.72 21.91 -6.69
C ILE A 357 -2.44 23.26 -6.68
N GLY A 358 -3.53 23.42 -7.42
CA GLY A 358 -4.31 24.67 -7.44
C GLY A 358 -4.59 25.21 -6.03
N GLY A 359 -4.31 26.47 -5.76
CA GLY A 359 -4.45 27.05 -4.41
C GLY A 359 -5.88 27.09 -3.86
N HIS A 360 -6.87 26.79 -4.68
CA HIS A 360 -8.28 26.65 -4.33
C HIS A 360 -8.66 25.22 -3.91
N VAL A 361 -7.79 24.24 -4.17
CA VAL A 361 -8.08 22.82 -3.92
C VAL A 361 -8.12 22.54 -2.43
N HIS A 362 -9.22 21.94 -1.99
CA HIS A 362 -9.38 21.39 -0.65
C HIS A 362 -9.13 19.88 -0.68
N ILE A 363 -8.52 19.39 0.40
CA ILE A 363 -8.28 17.98 0.60
C ILE A 363 -9.41 17.42 1.46
N TYR A 364 -9.99 16.33 1.01
CA TYR A 364 -10.75 15.45 1.87
C TYR A 364 -9.84 14.31 2.33
N ILE A 365 -9.76 14.07 3.63
CA ILE A 365 -9.00 12.98 4.23
C ILE A 365 -9.98 12.01 4.85
N PHE A 366 -9.88 10.73 4.48
CA PHE A 366 -10.71 9.69 5.07
C PHE A 366 -10.54 9.62 6.58
N PRO A 367 -11.64 9.50 7.35
CA PRO A 367 -11.55 9.37 8.80
C PRO A 367 -10.90 8.04 9.17
N SER A 368 -10.17 8.02 10.28
CA SER A 368 -9.65 6.79 10.89
C SER A 368 -10.60 6.28 11.98
N VAL A 369 -10.48 4.99 12.29
CA VAL A 369 -11.28 4.30 13.32
C VAL A 369 -10.52 4.24 14.63
N ALA A 370 -9.25 3.85 14.56
CA ALA A 370 -8.38 3.64 15.72
C ALA A 370 -6.92 3.94 15.37
N SER A 371 -6.03 3.72 16.30
CA SER A 371 -4.58 3.92 16.11
C SER A 371 -4.00 3.11 14.96
N TYR A 372 -4.46 1.89 14.77
CA TYR A 372 -3.96 0.98 13.74
C TYR A 372 -5.00 0.65 12.66
N VAL A 373 -6.18 1.25 12.70
CA VAL A 373 -7.22 1.11 11.66
C VAL A 373 -7.53 2.49 11.12
N GLY A 374 -7.02 2.78 9.95
CA GLY A 374 -6.99 4.10 9.35
C GLY A 374 -8.08 4.40 8.33
N GLY A 375 -7.89 5.52 7.66
CA GLY A 375 -8.76 5.97 6.58
C GLY A 375 -8.68 5.10 5.32
N ASP A 376 -7.60 4.37 5.12
CA ASP A 376 -7.43 3.35 4.10
C ASP A 376 -8.47 2.22 4.26
N ILE A 377 -8.67 1.75 5.50
CA ILE A 377 -9.66 0.72 5.80
C ILE A 377 -11.09 1.25 5.66
N VAL A 378 -11.36 2.46 6.13
CA VAL A 378 -12.68 3.10 5.91
C VAL A 378 -12.97 3.25 4.41
N ALA A 379 -11.97 3.64 3.61
CA ALA A 379 -12.08 3.70 2.16
C ALA A 379 -12.28 2.31 1.54
N GLY A 380 -11.54 1.30 2.02
CA GLY A 380 -11.70 -0.09 1.57
C GLY A 380 -13.11 -0.66 1.83
N ILE A 381 -13.66 -0.39 3.01
CA ILE A 381 -15.03 -0.79 3.36
C ILE A 381 -16.06 -0.03 2.51
N LEU A 382 -15.85 1.25 2.25
CA LEU A 382 -16.67 2.01 1.31
C LEU A 382 -16.61 1.37 -0.08
N GLY A 383 -15.40 1.15 -0.60
CA GLY A 383 -15.18 0.61 -1.94
C GLY A 383 -15.72 -0.81 -2.13
N SER A 384 -15.61 -1.65 -1.12
CA SER A 384 -16.09 -3.04 -1.15
C SER A 384 -17.61 -3.19 -0.99
N GLY A 385 -18.32 -2.15 -0.52
CA GLY A 385 -19.77 -2.16 -0.33
C GLY A 385 -20.27 -3.00 0.85
N ILE A 386 -19.40 -3.44 1.76
CA ILE A 386 -19.77 -4.26 2.94
C ILE A 386 -20.83 -3.55 3.78
N PHE A 387 -20.68 -2.25 3.98
CA PHE A 387 -21.59 -1.42 4.78
C PHE A 387 -23.05 -1.37 4.27
N GLN A 388 -23.32 -1.95 3.10
CA GLN A 388 -24.66 -2.05 2.50
C GLN A 388 -25.17 -3.50 2.41
N ARG A 389 -24.33 -4.51 2.70
CA ARG A 389 -24.67 -5.93 2.52
C ARG A 389 -25.26 -6.52 3.78
N GLU A 390 -26.20 -7.44 3.61
CA GLU A 390 -26.73 -8.27 4.70
C GLU A 390 -25.78 -9.44 5.02
N THR A 391 -25.06 -9.91 4.01
CA THR A 391 -24.13 -11.03 4.10
C THR A 391 -22.99 -10.72 5.07
N LEU A 392 -22.79 -11.59 6.05
CA LEU A 392 -21.64 -11.51 6.94
C LEU A 392 -20.36 -11.67 6.14
N THR A 393 -19.54 -10.65 6.16
CA THR A 393 -18.35 -10.53 5.33
C THR A 393 -17.12 -10.28 6.19
N LEU A 394 -16.04 -11.03 5.90
CA LEU A 394 -14.72 -10.78 6.43
C LEU A 394 -13.90 -10.05 5.35
N TYR A 395 -13.42 -8.87 5.65
CA TYR A 395 -12.51 -8.09 4.81
C TYR A 395 -11.11 -8.17 5.39
N ILE A 396 -10.14 -8.53 4.56
CA ILE A 396 -8.73 -8.64 4.94
C ILE A 396 -7.93 -7.76 3.99
N ASP A 397 -7.29 -6.74 4.51
CA ASP A 397 -6.28 -5.97 3.77
C ASP A 397 -4.89 -6.53 4.09
N ILE A 398 -4.23 -7.06 3.06
CA ILE A 398 -2.91 -7.66 3.19
C ILE A 398 -1.87 -6.66 2.70
N GLY A 399 -1.30 -5.91 3.64
CA GLY A 399 -0.23 -4.96 3.43
C GLY A 399 0.99 -5.24 4.31
N THR A 400 1.70 -4.19 4.70
CA THR A 400 2.79 -4.26 5.70
C THR A 400 2.26 -4.71 7.07
N ASN A 401 1.02 -4.32 7.40
CA ASN A 401 0.22 -4.90 8.47
C ASN A 401 -0.94 -5.68 7.84
N GLY A 402 -1.65 -6.45 8.63
CA GLY A 402 -2.90 -7.08 8.25
C GLY A 402 -4.05 -6.39 8.96
N GLU A 403 -4.86 -5.64 8.25
CA GLU A 403 -6.08 -5.05 8.80
C GLU A 403 -7.28 -5.93 8.44
N ILE A 404 -8.11 -6.21 9.46
CA ILE A 404 -9.24 -7.12 9.36
C ILE A 404 -10.51 -6.39 9.75
N VAL A 405 -11.57 -6.54 8.96
CA VAL A 405 -12.90 -6.04 9.30
C VAL A 405 -13.93 -7.15 9.11
N LEU A 406 -14.74 -7.37 10.11
CA LEU A 406 -15.84 -8.33 10.12
C LEU A 406 -17.15 -7.60 10.28
N GLY A 407 -18.18 -7.96 9.52
CA GLY A 407 -19.54 -7.46 9.73
C GLY A 407 -20.37 -7.39 8.47
N ASN A 408 -21.35 -6.51 8.52
CA ASN A 408 -22.35 -6.28 7.47
C ASN A 408 -22.90 -4.85 7.55
N LYS A 409 -24.07 -4.60 6.95
CA LYS A 409 -24.70 -3.28 6.96
C LYS A 409 -25.09 -2.74 8.35
N ASP A 410 -25.24 -3.61 9.33
CA ASP A 410 -25.78 -3.28 10.66
C ASP A 410 -24.67 -2.99 11.69
N TRP A 411 -23.51 -3.64 11.55
CA TRP A 411 -22.38 -3.48 12.45
C TRP A 411 -21.06 -3.85 11.76
N LEU A 412 -19.97 -3.27 12.24
CA LEU A 412 -18.61 -3.60 11.84
C LEU A 412 -17.72 -3.73 13.07
N ALA A 413 -16.86 -4.74 13.08
CA ALA A 413 -15.76 -4.90 14.03
C ALA A 413 -14.46 -4.96 13.27
N SER A 414 -13.40 -4.36 13.83
CA SER A 414 -12.08 -4.33 13.19
C SER A 414 -10.97 -4.72 14.14
N ALA A 415 -9.90 -5.21 13.60
CA ALA A 415 -8.64 -5.45 14.30
C ALA A 415 -7.46 -5.21 13.35
N SER A 416 -6.29 -4.89 13.91
CA SER A 416 -5.04 -4.85 13.17
C SER A 416 -4.09 -5.90 13.71
N CYS A 417 -3.53 -6.71 12.79
CA CYS A 417 -2.56 -7.74 13.09
C CYS A 417 -1.17 -7.24 12.73
N SER A 418 -0.21 -7.40 13.63
CA SER A 418 1.20 -7.22 13.28
C SER A 418 1.67 -8.45 12.48
N ALA A 419 1.33 -8.47 11.19
CA ALA A 419 1.73 -9.54 10.29
C ALA A 419 3.25 -9.54 10.06
N GLY A 420 3.89 -8.39 10.17
CA GLY A 420 5.29 -8.20 9.80
C GLY A 420 5.47 -8.12 8.28
N PRO A 421 6.58 -7.61 7.80
CA PRO A 421 6.79 -7.33 6.37
C PRO A 421 7.29 -8.53 5.55
N ALA A 422 7.05 -9.78 6.00
CA ALA A 422 7.54 -10.98 5.32
C ALA A 422 6.97 -11.10 3.89
N PHE A 423 5.70 -10.74 3.68
CA PHE A 423 5.10 -10.73 2.35
C PHE A 423 5.70 -9.65 1.42
N GLU A 424 6.35 -8.63 1.98
CA GLU A 424 7.12 -7.65 1.22
C GLU A 424 8.60 -8.02 1.08
N GLY A 425 8.96 -9.24 1.50
CA GLY A 425 10.31 -9.79 1.45
C GLY A 425 11.23 -9.36 2.60
N ALA A 426 10.76 -8.61 3.59
CA ALA A 426 11.58 -8.24 4.72
C ALA A 426 11.68 -9.39 5.73
N GLY A 427 12.87 -9.62 6.27
CA GLY A 427 13.14 -10.76 7.16
C GLY A 427 13.31 -12.10 6.44
N ILE A 428 13.24 -12.13 5.12
CA ILE A 428 13.52 -13.27 4.25
C ILE A 428 14.89 -13.06 3.60
N LYS A 429 15.73 -14.07 3.57
CA LYS A 429 17.15 -13.99 3.16
C LYS A 429 17.31 -13.40 1.75
N PHE A 430 16.59 -13.96 0.78
CA PHE A 430 16.50 -13.45 -0.58
C PHE A 430 15.15 -12.84 -0.88
N GLY A 431 14.47 -12.35 0.17
CA GLY A 431 13.16 -11.73 0.04
C GLY A 431 13.26 -10.37 -0.64
N MET A 432 12.38 -10.15 -1.59
CA MET A 432 12.24 -8.89 -2.29
C MET A 432 10.77 -8.58 -2.57
N ARG A 433 10.50 -7.32 -2.90
CA ARG A 433 9.15 -6.95 -3.34
C ARG A 433 8.85 -7.56 -4.70
N ALA A 434 7.56 -7.63 -5.05
CA ALA A 434 7.09 -8.11 -6.33
C ALA A 434 7.58 -7.20 -7.47
N THR A 435 8.86 -7.33 -7.84
CA THR A 435 9.57 -6.52 -8.82
C THR A 435 10.21 -7.41 -9.90
N ARG A 436 10.66 -6.83 -10.99
CA ARG A 436 11.31 -7.59 -12.06
C ARG A 436 12.44 -8.44 -11.49
N GLY A 437 12.43 -9.74 -11.81
CA GLY A 437 13.37 -10.71 -11.28
C GLY A 437 12.96 -11.34 -9.94
N ALA A 438 11.86 -10.91 -9.32
CA ALA A 438 11.31 -11.63 -8.17
C ALA A 438 10.68 -12.94 -8.62
N ILE A 439 10.98 -14.04 -7.95
CA ILE A 439 10.28 -15.32 -8.09
C ILE A 439 8.88 -15.12 -7.53
N GLU A 440 7.85 -15.29 -8.37
CA GLU A 440 6.46 -15.06 -8.03
C GLU A 440 5.63 -16.34 -7.97
N GLU A 441 6.01 -17.36 -8.74
CA GLU A 441 5.38 -18.67 -8.73
C GLU A 441 6.45 -19.75 -8.56
N VAL A 442 6.14 -20.75 -7.76
CA VAL A 442 6.99 -21.92 -7.52
C VAL A 442 6.14 -23.17 -7.61
N SER A 443 6.62 -24.17 -8.35
CA SER A 443 6.13 -25.53 -8.24
C SER A 443 7.31 -26.49 -8.12
N ILE A 444 7.13 -27.61 -7.42
CA ILE A 444 8.20 -28.56 -7.12
C ILE A 444 7.80 -29.95 -7.58
N HIS A 445 8.66 -30.57 -8.40
CA HIS A 445 8.41 -31.90 -8.90
C HIS A 445 8.49 -32.95 -7.78
N HIS A 446 7.42 -33.74 -7.58
CA HIS A 446 7.25 -34.65 -6.44
C HIS A 446 8.33 -35.73 -6.27
N ARG A 447 8.99 -36.16 -7.37
CA ARG A 447 9.99 -37.25 -7.32
C ARG A 447 11.42 -36.74 -7.36
N THR A 448 11.70 -35.71 -8.16
CA THR A 448 13.06 -35.20 -8.32
C THR A 448 13.36 -34.05 -7.37
N PHE A 449 12.33 -33.45 -6.78
CA PHE A 449 12.41 -32.27 -5.92
C PHE A 449 13.02 -31.04 -6.61
N GLU A 450 12.99 -31.03 -7.96
CA GLU A 450 13.46 -29.90 -8.74
C GLU A 450 12.40 -28.80 -8.80
N PRO A 451 12.76 -27.54 -8.57
CA PRO A 451 11.84 -26.42 -8.66
C PRO A 451 11.65 -25.96 -10.12
N MET A 452 10.42 -25.60 -10.45
CA MET A 452 10.10 -24.77 -11.59
C MET A 452 9.66 -23.42 -11.05
N ILE A 453 10.29 -22.36 -11.51
CA ILE A 453 10.06 -21.01 -11.02
C ILE A 453 9.63 -20.08 -12.15
N VAL A 454 8.70 -19.17 -11.84
CA VAL A 454 8.33 -18.06 -12.74
C VAL A 454 8.76 -16.77 -12.07
N THR A 455 9.40 -15.89 -12.85
CA THR A 455 9.86 -14.59 -12.35
C THR A 455 9.11 -13.45 -13.01
N ILE A 456 8.84 -12.41 -12.25
CA ILE A 456 8.25 -11.17 -12.77
C ILE A 456 9.13 -10.62 -13.90
N GLY A 457 8.51 -10.37 -15.05
CA GLY A 457 9.19 -9.85 -16.23
C GLY A 457 10.07 -10.88 -16.94
N ARG A 458 9.92 -12.18 -16.66
CA ARG A 458 10.62 -13.32 -17.31
C ARG A 458 12.13 -13.12 -17.38
N SER A 459 12.71 -12.53 -16.35
CA SER A 459 14.16 -12.32 -16.22
C SER A 459 14.80 -13.38 -15.32
N LYS A 460 16.13 -13.46 -15.31
CA LYS A 460 16.83 -14.27 -14.31
C LYS A 460 16.45 -13.83 -12.90
N PRO A 461 16.27 -14.75 -11.95
CA PRO A 461 15.87 -14.43 -10.60
C PRO A 461 16.88 -13.59 -9.83
N LEU A 462 16.36 -12.67 -9.02
CA LEU A 462 17.10 -11.81 -8.09
C LEU A 462 16.77 -12.13 -6.63
N GLY A 463 15.58 -12.71 -6.39
CA GLY A 463 15.05 -13.04 -5.08
C GLY A 463 13.64 -13.59 -5.19
N ILE A 464 12.91 -13.64 -4.08
CA ILE A 464 11.55 -14.19 -3.98
C ILE A 464 10.61 -13.13 -3.41
N CYS A 465 9.43 -12.94 -4.01
CA CYS A 465 8.39 -12.09 -3.45
C CYS A 465 7.38 -12.89 -2.61
N GLY A 466 6.43 -12.20 -2.00
CA GLY A 466 5.49 -12.80 -1.07
C GLY A 466 4.63 -13.90 -1.67
N SER A 467 4.15 -13.78 -2.93
CA SER A 467 3.41 -14.84 -3.61
C SER A 467 4.28 -16.07 -3.81
N GLY A 468 5.48 -15.89 -4.36
CA GLY A 468 6.45 -16.97 -4.51
C GLY A 468 6.84 -17.65 -3.20
N LEU A 469 6.90 -16.88 -2.09
CA LEU A 469 7.19 -17.43 -0.76
C LEU A 469 6.06 -18.34 -0.26
N ILE A 470 4.80 -17.96 -0.45
CA ILE A 470 3.62 -18.77 -0.12
C ILE A 470 3.60 -20.02 -0.99
N ASP A 471 3.83 -19.86 -2.29
CA ASP A 471 3.90 -20.96 -3.23
C ASP A 471 4.98 -21.97 -2.82
N ALA A 472 6.21 -21.49 -2.58
CA ALA A 472 7.31 -22.34 -2.19
C ALA A 472 7.03 -23.10 -0.88
N ALA A 473 6.49 -22.42 0.14
CA ALA A 473 6.16 -23.07 1.40
C ALA A 473 5.06 -24.14 1.25
N SER A 474 4.04 -23.84 0.43
CA SER A 474 2.98 -24.80 0.10
C SER A 474 3.54 -26.02 -0.61
N GLU A 475 4.36 -25.85 -1.64
CA GLU A 475 4.98 -26.93 -2.40
C GLU A 475 5.95 -27.77 -1.54
N LEU A 476 6.75 -27.12 -0.68
CA LEU A 476 7.66 -27.80 0.24
C LEU A 476 6.89 -28.67 1.26
N LEU A 477 5.75 -28.18 1.76
CA LEU A 477 4.87 -28.92 2.65
C LEU A 477 4.19 -30.09 1.89
N GLU A 478 3.67 -29.82 0.72
CA GLU A 478 2.99 -30.78 -0.15
C GLU A 478 3.92 -31.92 -0.57
N THR A 479 5.13 -31.59 -1.00
CA THR A 479 6.15 -32.61 -1.32
C THR A 479 6.72 -33.29 -0.08
N GLY A 480 6.36 -32.83 1.14
CA GLY A 480 6.85 -33.36 2.41
C GLY A 480 8.35 -33.19 2.62
N MET A 481 8.92 -32.15 1.99
CA MET A 481 10.30 -31.73 2.26
C MET A 481 10.39 -30.97 3.57
N ILE A 482 9.34 -30.27 3.97
CA ILE A 482 9.19 -29.70 5.32
C ILE A 482 8.07 -30.40 6.08
N ASP A 483 8.18 -30.41 7.40
CA ASP A 483 7.11 -30.82 8.31
C ASP A 483 6.15 -29.66 8.61
N GLN A 484 5.12 -29.91 9.41
CA GLN A 484 4.15 -28.91 9.82
C GLN A 484 4.74 -27.78 10.70
N ASN A 485 5.96 -27.94 11.21
CA ASN A 485 6.71 -26.88 11.89
C ASN A 485 7.61 -26.08 10.95
N GLY A 486 7.60 -26.40 9.66
CA GLY A 486 8.48 -25.77 8.67
C GLY A 486 9.93 -26.25 8.70
N LYS A 487 10.21 -27.42 9.28
CA LYS A 487 11.57 -27.98 9.36
C LYS A 487 11.82 -28.97 8.23
N PHE A 488 12.97 -28.84 7.57
CA PHE A 488 13.37 -29.74 6.49
C PHE A 488 13.65 -31.16 6.99
N GLY A 489 13.26 -32.16 6.19
CA GLY A 489 13.71 -33.54 6.34
C GLY A 489 15.23 -33.62 6.16
N ARG A 490 15.91 -34.44 6.99
CA ARG A 490 17.37 -34.52 6.99
C ARG A 490 17.93 -35.54 5.97
N ASP A 491 17.10 -36.48 5.58
CA ASP A 491 17.48 -37.62 4.71
C ASP A 491 16.63 -37.61 3.41
N LEU A 492 16.55 -36.47 2.76
CA LEU A 492 15.83 -36.33 1.49
C LEU A 492 16.75 -36.72 0.32
N PRO A 493 16.24 -37.41 -0.71
CA PRO A 493 17.02 -37.85 -1.86
C PRO A 493 17.20 -36.72 -2.89
N THR A 494 17.72 -35.62 -2.44
CA THR A 494 17.97 -34.43 -3.28
C THR A 494 19.12 -33.59 -2.73
N ASP A 495 19.92 -32.98 -3.63
CA ASP A 495 20.96 -32.02 -3.29
C ASP A 495 20.42 -30.58 -3.18
N ARG A 496 19.12 -30.38 -3.48
CA ARG A 496 18.43 -29.09 -3.31
C ARG A 496 18.26 -28.73 -1.83
N VAL A 497 18.13 -29.72 -0.92
CA VAL A 497 18.10 -29.49 0.53
C VAL A 497 19.50 -29.74 1.08
N ARG A 498 20.10 -28.73 1.69
CA ARG A 498 21.45 -28.77 2.23
C ARG A 498 21.58 -28.00 3.54
N LYS A 499 22.67 -28.23 4.26
CA LYS A 499 23.03 -27.43 5.43
C LYS A 499 23.78 -26.18 4.98
N GLY A 500 23.18 -25.00 5.17
CA GLY A 500 23.77 -23.68 4.94
C GLY A 500 24.28 -23.04 6.24
N PRO A 501 24.73 -21.78 6.17
CA PRO A 501 25.23 -21.03 7.33
C PRO A 501 24.14 -20.79 8.40
N ASP A 502 22.90 -20.63 7.99
CA ASP A 502 21.74 -20.29 8.85
C ASP A 502 20.84 -21.51 9.16
N GLY A 503 21.36 -22.72 9.03
CA GLY A 503 20.59 -23.97 9.20
C GLY A 503 20.36 -24.69 7.88
N TYR A 504 19.28 -25.48 7.79
CA TYR A 504 18.92 -26.12 6.53
C TYR A 504 18.19 -25.15 5.60
N GLU A 505 18.49 -25.31 4.30
CA GLU A 505 17.96 -24.45 3.24
C GLU A 505 17.62 -25.26 1.99
N TYR A 506 16.62 -24.81 1.24
CA TYR A 506 16.26 -25.36 -0.07
C TYR A 506 16.70 -24.41 -1.17
N VAL A 507 17.41 -24.92 -2.18
CA VAL A 507 17.93 -24.14 -3.32
C VAL A 507 16.82 -23.97 -4.36
N LEU A 508 16.25 -22.78 -4.45
CA LEU A 508 15.26 -22.39 -5.47
C LEU A 508 15.90 -22.17 -6.85
N ALA A 509 17.02 -21.44 -6.88
CA ALA A 509 17.76 -21.21 -8.11
C ALA A 509 19.25 -21.28 -7.83
N ARG A 510 20.00 -21.95 -8.71
CA ARG A 510 21.46 -22.05 -8.59
C ARG A 510 22.11 -20.77 -9.10
N LYS A 511 23.31 -20.46 -8.63
CA LYS A 511 24.05 -19.21 -8.95
C LYS A 511 24.19 -18.94 -10.45
N GLU A 512 24.28 -20.00 -11.27
CA GLU A 512 24.37 -19.88 -12.74
C GLU A 512 23.06 -19.41 -13.38
N GLU A 513 21.95 -19.64 -12.69
CA GLU A 513 20.59 -19.29 -13.11
C GLU A 513 20.22 -17.86 -12.68
N THR A 514 20.91 -17.31 -11.66
CA THR A 514 20.56 -16.03 -11.02
C THR A 514 21.28 -14.83 -11.66
N LEU A 515 20.78 -13.62 -11.41
CA LEU A 515 21.49 -12.36 -11.76
C LEU A 515 22.53 -11.96 -10.70
N ILE A 516 22.34 -12.39 -9.44
CA ILE A 516 23.20 -12.03 -8.32
C ILE A 516 24.45 -12.89 -8.19
N GLN A 517 24.61 -13.91 -9.04
CA GLN A 517 25.71 -14.87 -9.02
C GLN A 517 25.84 -15.64 -7.69
N GLU A 518 24.75 -15.77 -6.97
CA GLU A 518 24.61 -16.54 -5.74
C GLU A 518 23.39 -17.47 -5.84
N ASP A 519 23.39 -18.58 -5.10
CA ASP A 519 22.22 -19.45 -5.02
C ASP A 519 21.09 -18.72 -4.27
N ILE A 520 19.91 -18.65 -4.86
CA ILE A 520 18.71 -18.18 -4.15
C ILE A 520 18.13 -19.37 -3.37
N VAL A 521 18.12 -19.22 -2.06
CA VAL A 521 17.69 -20.28 -1.15
C VAL A 521 16.54 -19.81 -0.26
N LEU A 522 15.75 -20.76 0.21
CA LEU A 522 14.74 -20.58 1.25
C LEU A 522 15.20 -21.33 2.50
N THR A 523 15.43 -20.61 3.59
CA THR A 523 15.94 -21.16 4.85
C THR A 523 14.81 -21.56 5.81
N GLU A 524 15.11 -22.40 6.83
CA GLU A 524 14.15 -22.68 7.92
C GLU A 524 13.74 -21.40 8.68
N ILE A 525 14.60 -20.37 8.72
CA ILE A 525 14.29 -19.07 9.34
C ILE A 525 13.28 -18.31 8.49
N ASP A 526 13.42 -18.34 7.16
CA ASP A 526 12.48 -17.70 6.25
C ASP A 526 11.08 -18.31 6.36
N ILE A 527 11.02 -19.64 6.42
CA ILE A 527 9.77 -20.39 6.60
C ILE A 527 9.15 -20.07 7.97
N GLU A 528 9.96 -19.98 9.03
CA GLU A 528 9.47 -19.60 10.36
C GLU A 528 8.89 -18.17 10.36
N ASN A 529 9.53 -17.23 9.67
CA ASN A 529 9.01 -15.87 9.54
C ASN A 529 7.67 -15.82 8.76
N LEU A 530 7.54 -16.64 7.71
CA LEU A 530 6.26 -16.82 7.02
C LEU A 530 5.18 -17.40 7.95
N ILE A 531 5.52 -18.44 8.71
CA ILE A 531 4.60 -19.07 9.67
C ILE A 531 4.13 -18.07 10.73
N ARG A 532 5.02 -17.23 11.25
CA ARG A 532 4.67 -16.15 12.20
C ARG A 532 3.69 -15.15 11.58
N THR A 533 3.96 -14.74 10.36
CA THR A 533 3.11 -13.78 9.63
C THR A 533 1.70 -14.34 9.42
N LYS A 534 1.59 -15.58 8.90
CA LYS A 534 0.30 -16.21 8.68
C LYS A 534 -0.45 -16.49 9.99
N ALA A 535 0.29 -16.85 11.05
CA ALA A 535 -0.30 -17.11 12.37
C ALA A 535 -0.94 -15.86 12.97
N SER A 536 -0.27 -14.70 12.83
CA SER A 536 -0.82 -13.42 13.29
C SER A 536 -2.12 -13.07 12.58
N MET A 537 -2.19 -13.25 11.26
CA MET A 537 -3.38 -12.97 10.47
C MET A 537 -4.53 -13.94 10.79
N TYR A 538 -4.25 -15.23 10.81
CA TYR A 538 -5.27 -16.23 11.11
C TYR A 538 -5.85 -16.06 12.53
N ALA A 539 -4.97 -15.89 13.52
CA ALA A 539 -5.38 -15.65 14.91
C ALA A 539 -6.22 -14.38 15.03
N GLY A 540 -5.84 -13.29 14.33
CA GLY A 540 -6.62 -12.06 14.30
C GLY A 540 -8.02 -12.26 13.75
N CYS A 541 -8.17 -12.97 12.63
CA CYS A 541 -9.46 -13.32 12.05
C CYS A 541 -10.30 -14.17 13.02
N LYS A 542 -9.68 -15.21 13.60
CA LYS A 542 -10.34 -16.13 14.54
C LYS A 542 -10.86 -15.40 15.77
N ILE A 543 -10.03 -14.57 16.39
CA ILE A 543 -10.40 -13.83 17.59
C ILE A 543 -11.49 -12.80 17.30
N LEU A 544 -11.42 -12.13 16.16
CA LEU A 544 -12.46 -11.17 15.77
C LEU A 544 -13.83 -11.87 15.63
N LEU A 545 -13.86 -13.06 15.05
CA LEU A 545 -15.06 -13.91 14.97
C LEU A 545 -15.54 -14.36 16.35
N ASP A 546 -14.63 -14.90 17.16
CA ASP A 546 -14.95 -15.41 18.49
C ASP A 546 -15.48 -14.30 19.42
N SER A 547 -14.96 -13.08 19.29
CA SER A 547 -15.39 -11.93 20.10
C SER A 547 -16.85 -11.54 19.90
N VAL A 548 -17.43 -11.95 18.77
CA VAL A 548 -18.87 -11.76 18.44
C VAL A 548 -19.66 -13.06 18.43
N GLY A 549 -19.06 -14.16 18.91
CA GLY A 549 -19.70 -15.48 19.03
C GLY A 549 -19.96 -16.18 17.69
N LEU A 550 -19.14 -15.89 16.67
CA LEU A 550 -19.22 -16.45 15.32
C LEU A 550 -17.99 -17.30 14.98
N SER A 551 -18.10 -18.07 13.91
CA SER A 551 -17.04 -18.93 13.37
C SER A 551 -16.80 -18.63 11.89
N PHE A 552 -15.72 -19.16 11.31
CA PHE A 552 -15.49 -19.05 9.86
C PHE A 552 -16.60 -19.64 9.01
N GLN A 553 -17.35 -20.63 9.50
CA GLN A 553 -18.44 -21.24 8.76
C GLN A 553 -19.65 -20.31 8.59
N ASP A 554 -19.82 -19.34 9.49
CA ASP A 554 -20.89 -18.34 9.43
C ASP A 554 -20.63 -17.27 8.35
N LEU A 555 -19.40 -17.18 7.83
CA LEU A 555 -19.06 -16.24 6.78
C LEU A 555 -19.75 -16.58 5.47
N GLY A 556 -20.47 -15.62 4.92
CA GLY A 556 -21.01 -15.70 3.57
C GLY A 556 -19.99 -15.26 2.50
N GLN A 557 -19.04 -14.38 2.86
CA GLN A 557 -18.02 -13.86 1.94
C GLN A 557 -16.73 -13.51 2.67
N VAL A 558 -15.60 -13.64 1.96
CA VAL A 558 -14.28 -13.12 2.35
C VAL A 558 -13.79 -12.21 1.25
N ILE A 559 -13.49 -10.95 1.56
CA ILE A 559 -12.93 -9.99 0.62
C ILE A 559 -11.46 -9.77 0.97
N ILE A 560 -10.60 -9.96 -0.03
CA ILE A 560 -9.16 -9.74 0.10
C ILE A 560 -8.81 -8.46 -0.67
N ALA A 561 -8.16 -7.54 0.02
CA ALA A 561 -7.65 -6.28 -0.51
C ALA A 561 -6.13 -6.20 -0.35
N GLY A 562 -5.56 -5.13 -0.89
CA GLY A 562 -4.11 -4.89 -0.91
C GLY A 562 -3.47 -5.33 -2.23
N GLY A 563 -2.33 -4.72 -2.56
CA GLY A 563 -1.61 -5.04 -3.80
C GLY A 563 -1.10 -6.48 -3.87
N PHE A 564 -0.81 -7.07 -2.72
CA PHE A 564 -0.37 -8.45 -2.59
C PHE A 564 -1.47 -9.47 -2.95
N GLY A 565 -2.72 -9.22 -2.53
CA GLY A 565 -3.83 -10.15 -2.72
C GLY A 565 -4.10 -10.51 -4.19
N ARG A 566 -3.76 -9.61 -5.13
CA ARG A 566 -3.96 -9.82 -6.57
C ARG A 566 -3.19 -11.01 -7.16
N HIS A 567 -2.05 -11.36 -6.56
CA HIS A 567 -1.14 -12.41 -7.04
C HIS A 567 -1.12 -13.64 -6.11
N LEU A 568 -2.03 -13.69 -5.14
CA LEU A 568 -2.13 -14.76 -4.16
C LEU A 568 -2.87 -15.97 -4.73
N ASP A 569 -2.23 -17.13 -4.74
CA ASP A 569 -2.92 -18.39 -4.98
C ASP A 569 -3.75 -18.77 -3.74
N LEU A 570 -5.08 -18.79 -3.90
CA LEU A 570 -6.01 -19.05 -2.79
C LEU A 570 -5.86 -20.47 -2.23
N GLU A 571 -5.69 -21.47 -3.10
CA GLU A 571 -5.57 -22.87 -2.65
C GLU A 571 -4.30 -23.05 -1.82
N LYS A 572 -3.18 -22.47 -2.26
CA LYS A 572 -1.91 -22.51 -1.55
C LYS A 572 -1.96 -21.71 -0.25
N ALA A 573 -2.63 -20.55 -0.25
CA ALA A 573 -2.83 -19.74 0.96
C ALA A 573 -3.67 -20.47 2.02
N VAL A 574 -4.71 -21.17 1.62
CA VAL A 574 -5.50 -22.04 2.50
C VAL A 574 -4.67 -23.24 2.94
N PHE A 575 -3.90 -23.86 2.04
CA PHE A 575 -3.11 -25.05 2.32
C PHE A 575 -2.06 -24.82 3.41
N ILE A 576 -1.44 -23.63 3.45
CA ILE A 576 -0.52 -23.26 4.54
C ILE A 576 -1.21 -22.69 5.78
N GLY A 577 -2.54 -22.48 5.75
CA GLY A 577 -3.32 -21.91 6.85
C GLY A 577 -3.19 -20.40 7.02
N LEU A 578 -2.88 -19.66 5.94
CA LEU A 578 -2.95 -18.19 5.92
C LEU A 578 -4.40 -17.72 5.87
N LEU A 579 -5.22 -18.38 5.07
CA LEU A 579 -6.66 -18.14 4.93
C LEU A 579 -7.47 -19.32 5.49
N PRO A 580 -8.70 -19.08 5.98
CA PRO A 580 -9.55 -20.16 6.48
C PRO A 580 -9.97 -21.11 5.35
N GLU A 581 -10.16 -22.40 5.70
CA GLU A 581 -10.65 -23.39 4.76
C GLU A 581 -12.16 -23.21 4.53
N LEU A 582 -12.50 -22.46 3.48
CA LEU A 582 -13.86 -22.21 3.02
C LEU A 582 -14.03 -22.65 1.57
N ASP A 583 -15.27 -22.58 1.06
CA ASP A 583 -15.52 -22.67 -0.37
C ASP A 583 -14.83 -21.50 -1.09
N ILE A 584 -14.07 -21.82 -2.14
CA ILE A 584 -13.32 -20.82 -2.90
C ILE A 584 -14.24 -19.75 -3.51
N GLY A 585 -15.48 -20.11 -3.87
CA GLY A 585 -16.49 -19.16 -4.36
C GLY A 585 -16.91 -18.08 -3.35
N LYS A 586 -16.56 -18.22 -2.07
CA LYS A 586 -16.77 -17.18 -1.07
C LYS A 586 -15.69 -16.09 -1.08
N PHE A 587 -14.56 -16.32 -1.73
CA PHE A 587 -13.47 -15.36 -1.79
C PHE A 587 -13.61 -14.39 -2.97
N MET A 588 -13.23 -13.15 -2.76
CA MET A 588 -13.27 -12.08 -3.74
C MET A 588 -12.05 -11.19 -3.58
N PHE A 589 -11.39 -10.85 -4.68
CA PHE A 589 -10.29 -9.88 -4.69
C PHE A 589 -10.76 -8.53 -5.21
N VAL A 590 -10.44 -7.45 -4.50
CA VAL A 590 -10.81 -6.08 -4.86
C VAL A 590 -9.60 -5.19 -5.23
N GLY A 591 -8.40 -5.73 -5.19
CA GLY A 591 -7.18 -4.95 -5.43
C GLY A 591 -6.94 -3.88 -4.37
N ASN A 592 -6.53 -2.68 -4.75
CA ASN A 592 -6.36 -1.57 -3.80
C ASN A 592 -7.73 -1.02 -3.36
N GLY A 593 -8.26 -1.57 -2.26
CA GLY A 593 -9.56 -1.18 -1.71
C GLY A 593 -9.61 0.28 -1.25
N SER A 594 -8.51 0.79 -0.72
CA SER A 594 -8.36 2.18 -0.28
C SER A 594 -8.54 3.15 -1.46
N LEU A 595 -7.84 2.91 -2.56
CA LEU A 595 -7.93 3.74 -3.76
C LEU A 595 -9.31 3.63 -4.42
N LEU A 596 -9.92 2.44 -4.40
CA LEU A 596 -11.27 2.21 -4.90
C LEU A 596 -12.30 3.07 -4.17
N GLY A 597 -12.28 3.08 -2.82
CA GLY A 597 -13.18 3.92 -2.03
C GLY A 597 -12.95 5.41 -2.25
N ALA A 598 -11.69 5.83 -2.38
CA ALA A 598 -11.35 7.23 -2.67
C ALA A 598 -11.86 7.68 -4.05
N ARG A 599 -11.83 6.80 -5.06
CA ARG A 599 -12.42 7.06 -6.38
C ARG A 599 -13.93 7.25 -6.29
N LEU A 600 -14.65 6.30 -5.69
CA LEU A 600 -16.10 6.37 -5.51
C LEU A 600 -16.52 7.65 -4.79
N LEU A 601 -15.82 8.01 -3.73
CA LEU A 601 -16.08 9.24 -2.97
C LEU A 601 -15.92 10.50 -3.84
N SER A 602 -14.96 10.52 -4.75
CA SER A 602 -14.75 11.67 -5.64
C SER A 602 -15.93 11.90 -6.57
N PHE A 603 -16.64 10.84 -6.97
CA PHE A 603 -17.78 10.92 -7.87
C PHE A 603 -19.13 11.18 -7.19
N SER A 604 -19.26 10.94 -5.87
CA SER A 604 -20.54 11.06 -5.19
C SER A 604 -20.46 11.73 -3.83
N LYS A 605 -21.17 12.85 -3.70
CA LYS A 605 -21.31 13.58 -2.44
C LYS A 605 -22.06 12.81 -1.35
N ASP A 606 -22.95 11.90 -1.74
CA ASP A 606 -23.73 11.11 -0.79
C ASP A 606 -22.83 10.14 -0.03
N LEU A 607 -21.77 9.65 -0.66
CA LEU A 607 -20.78 8.79 -0.03
C LEU A 607 -19.94 9.48 1.06
N LEU A 608 -19.90 10.82 1.10
CA LEU A 608 -19.25 11.58 2.18
C LEU A 608 -19.88 11.26 3.56
N LYS A 609 -21.20 11.10 3.62
CA LYS A 609 -21.89 10.75 4.86
C LYS A 609 -21.63 9.30 5.26
N GLU A 610 -21.53 8.43 4.26
CA GLU A 610 -21.25 7.02 4.47
C GLU A 610 -19.84 6.80 5.05
N THR A 611 -18.82 7.57 4.65
CA THR A 611 -17.49 7.45 5.25
C THR A 611 -17.49 7.73 6.76
N GLU A 612 -18.20 8.77 7.20
CA GLU A 612 -18.35 9.08 8.63
C GLU A 612 -19.17 8.00 9.34
N ARG A 613 -20.23 7.47 8.71
CA ARG A 613 -21.06 6.39 9.26
C ARG A 613 -20.24 5.11 9.44
N ILE A 614 -19.49 4.70 8.42
CA ILE A 614 -18.60 3.52 8.47
C ILE A 614 -17.60 3.65 9.61
N ALA A 615 -16.88 4.78 9.69
CA ALA A 615 -15.90 4.99 10.74
C ALA A 615 -16.50 4.96 12.16
N ARG A 616 -17.73 5.47 12.34
CA ARG A 616 -18.42 5.47 13.65
C ARG A 616 -19.06 4.12 14.00
N MET A 617 -19.46 3.36 12.99
CA MET A 617 -20.07 2.04 13.16
C MET A 617 -19.03 0.97 13.50
N MET A 618 -17.76 1.20 13.13
CA MET A 618 -16.68 0.23 13.27
C MET A 618 -16.12 0.25 14.70
N THR A 619 -16.25 -0.86 15.40
CA THR A 619 -15.65 -1.06 16.74
C THR A 619 -14.29 -1.74 16.57
N ASN A 620 -13.23 -1.13 17.09
CA ASN A 620 -11.90 -1.72 17.04
C ASN A 620 -11.64 -2.62 18.24
N LEU A 621 -11.13 -3.82 17.96
CA LEU A 621 -10.65 -4.78 18.95
C LEU A 621 -9.12 -4.71 18.99
N GLU A 622 -8.56 -4.38 20.14
CA GLU A 622 -7.10 -4.38 20.35
C GLU A 622 -6.61 -5.80 20.65
N LEU A 623 -6.02 -6.45 19.65
CA LEU A 623 -5.59 -7.86 19.74
C LEU A 623 -4.50 -8.07 20.79
N SER A 624 -3.62 -7.09 20.99
CA SER A 624 -2.52 -7.20 21.96
C SER A 624 -3.00 -7.39 23.40
N ASN A 625 -4.20 -6.91 23.72
CA ASN A 625 -4.82 -6.99 25.02
C ASN A 625 -5.83 -8.14 25.15
N HIS A 626 -6.05 -8.91 24.06
CA HIS A 626 -7.03 -9.99 24.08
C HIS A 626 -6.46 -11.24 24.77
N PRO A 627 -7.12 -11.79 25.80
CA PRO A 627 -6.54 -12.85 26.65
C PRO A 627 -6.23 -14.16 25.93
N THR A 628 -6.94 -14.47 24.83
CA THR A 628 -6.75 -15.71 24.07
C THR A 628 -5.83 -15.53 22.86
N PHE A 629 -5.36 -14.29 22.53
CA PHE A 629 -4.57 -14.04 21.34
C PHE A 629 -3.32 -14.93 21.25
N MET A 630 -2.56 -15.03 22.34
CA MET A 630 -1.34 -15.84 22.33
C MET A 630 -1.64 -17.32 22.13
N ASN A 631 -2.74 -17.84 22.65
CA ASN A 631 -3.11 -19.25 22.48
C ASN A 631 -3.46 -19.52 21.01
N GLU A 632 -4.29 -18.69 20.39
CA GLU A 632 -4.66 -18.81 18.97
C GLU A 632 -3.45 -18.60 18.06
N PHE A 633 -2.60 -17.61 18.36
CA PHE A 633 -1.35 -17.38 17.63
C PHE A 633 -0.45 -18.62 17.67
N MET A 634 -0.22 -19.20 18.86
CA MET A 634 0.60 -20.41 19.02
C MET A 634 -0.02 -21.63 18.32
N ALA A 635 -1.34 -21.77 18.33
CA ALA A 635 -2.05 -22.81 17.61
C ALA A 635 -1.88 -22.66 16.08
N ALA A 636 -1.86 -21.43 15.60
CA ALA A 636 -1.65 -21.12 14.20
C ALA A 636 -0.17 -21.14 13.76
N MET A 637 0.80 -21.31 14.67
CA MET A 637 2.24 -21.46 14.34
C MET A 637 2.61 -22.79 13.68
N PHE A 638 1.64 -23.52 13.17
CA PHE A 638 1.79 -24.78 12.43
C PHE A 638 1.20 -24.64 11.03
N LEU A 639 1.62 -25.49 10.12
CA LEU A 639 1.11 -25.59 8.77
C LEU A 639 0.13 -26.77 8.62
N PRO A 640 -1.19 -26.59 8.37
CA PRO A 640 -1.87 -25.29 8.40
C PRO A 640 -2.18 -24.78 9.82
N HIS A 641 -2.44 -25.68 10.78
CA HIS A 641 -2.88 -25.36 12.13
C HIS A 641 -2.73 -26.56 13.07
N THR A 642 -2.67 -26.36 14.40
CA THR A 642 -2.69 -27.46 15.36
C THR A 642 -4.08 -28.07 15.52
N ASP A 643 -5.14 -27.27 15.35
CA ASP A 643 -6.51 -27.79 15.29
C ASP A 643 -6.82 -28.31 13.88
N PHE A 644 -6.75 -29.60 13.71
CA PHE A 644 -7.00 -30.28 12.43
C PHE A 644 -8.46 -30.17 11.97
N THR A 645 -9.39 -29.88 12.87
CA THR A 645 -10.81 -29.71 12.51
C THR A 645 -11.08 -28.38 11.79
N ALA A 646 -10.18 -27.42 11.94
CA ALA A 646 -10.25 -26.14 11.23
C ALA A 646 -9.88 -26.27 9.74
N PHE A 647 -9.14 -27.33 9.34
CA PHE A 647 -8.65 -27.55 7.98
C PHE A 647 -8.84 -29.01 7.51
N PRO A 648 -10.07 -29.53 7.49
CA PRO A 648 -10.32 -30.97 7.25
C PRO A 648 -9.85 -31.43 5.85
N ARG A 649 -10.09 -30.68 4.79
CA ARG A 649 -9.68 -31.04 3.41
C ARG A 649 -8.16 -30.97 3.24
N VAL A 650 -7.51 -29.96 3.82
CA VAL A 650 -6.04 -29.86 3.81
C VAL A 650 -5.42 -31.04 4.55
N MET A 651 -5.95 -31.39 5.72
CA MET A 651 -5.44 -32.52 6.50
C MET A 651 -5.66 -33.87 5.81
N GLU A 652 -6.78 -34.09 5.14
CA GLU A 652 -7.03 -35.24 4.30
C GLU A 652 -6.01 -35.36 3.16
N ARG A 653 -5.72 -34.20 2.48
CA ARG A 653 -4.70 -34.13 1.42
C ARG A 653 -3.32 -34.51 1.96
N LEU A 654 -2.89 -33.95 3.11
CA LEU A 654 -1.63 -34.26 3.74
C LEU A 654 -1.54 -35.73 4.19
N HIS A 655 -2.65 -36.36 4.61
CA HIS A 655 -2.69 -37.75 5.02
C HIS A 655 -2.50 -38.70 3.83
N ARG A 656 -3.22 -38.50 2.74
CA ARG A 656 -3.09 -39.28 1.49
C ARG A 656 -1.66 -39.23 0.95
N MET A 657 -1.00 -38.10 1.03
CA MET A 657 0.39 -37.95 0.59
C MET A 657 1.36 -38.79 1.46
N LYS A 658 1.15 -38.80 2.79
CA LYS A 658 1.97 -39.64 3.69
C LYS A 658 1.76 -41.14 3.43
N GLU A 659 0.54 -41.56 3.13
CA GLU A 659 0.23 -42.97 2.81
C GLU A 659 0.81 -43.38 1.44
N GLY A 660 0.71 -42.54 0.42
CA GLY A 660 1.30 -42.75 -0.90
C GLY A 660 2.81 -42.98 -0.83
N LYS A 661 3.52 -42.14 -0.08
CA LYS A 661 4.97 -42.30 0.14
C LYS A 661 5.35 -43.54 0.93
N ARG A 662 4.49 -43.98 1.85
CA ARG A 662 4.73 -45.21 2.62
C ARG A 662 4.60 -46.44 1.74
N SER A 663 3.60 -46.48 0.87
CA SER A 663 3.41 -47.58 -0.07
C SER A 663 4.53 -47.66 -1.12
N GLU A 664 5.02 -46.54 -1.65
CA GLU A 664 6.16 -46.48 -2.58
C GLU A 664 7.46 -47.00 -1.91
N ARG A 665 7.75 -46.55 -0.68
CA ARG A 665 8.92 -47.04 0.08
C ARG A 665 8.84 -48.52 0.45
N GLU A 666 7.65 -49.07 0.66
CA GLU A 666 7.45 -50.51 0.92
C GLU A 666 7.66 -51.32 -0.36
N VAL A 667 7.27 -50.81 -1.53
CA VAL A 667 7.52 -51.46 -2.83
C VAL A 667 9.01 -51.39 -3.21
N GLU A 668 9.69 -50.28 -2.98
CA GLU A 668 11.15 -50.16 -3.22
C GLU A 668 12.00 -51.03 -2.30
N LYS A 669 11.53 -51.35 -1.10
CA LYS A 669 12.21 -52.31 -0.20
C LYS A 669 11.98 -53.75 -0.56
N GLN A 670 11.00 -54.05 -1.40
CA GLN A 670 10.69 -55.40 -1.86
C GLN A 670 11.31 -55.70 -3.23
N LEU A 671 11.79 -54.69 -3.95
CA LEU A 671 12.61 -54.77 -5.15
C LEU A 671 14.11 -54.72 -4.81
#